data_14ee3b88f99c87d12a70492dbaf737a6
#
_entry.id   14ee3b88f99c87d12a70492dbaf737a6
#
_cell.length_a   1.000
_cell.length_b   1.000
_cell.length_c   1.000
_cell.angle_alpha   90.00
_cell.angle_beta   90.00
_cell.angle_gamma   90.00
#
_symmetry.space_group_name_H-M   'P 1'
#
loop_
_entity.id
_entity.type
_entity.pdbx_description
1 polymer ?
#
loop_
_entity_poly.entity_id
_entity_poly.type
_entity_poly.pdbx_seq_one_letter_code
_entity_poly.pdbx_strand_id
1 'polypeptide(L)'
;MNTYKLIFRNVCKNIRDYLIYFLTLTLSVSLFYAFNSISDQPAFSNMGITGTLLYRQLGIMLSTLSTMIAVVLAFLILYANQFLLKRRKKELGVYMMLGMKKGRISRLFAGETLCVGIIALGTGLLLGFFFSQGFSLIALRLFAINLEKFRIVFSAGALRQTVLCFTIIFFIVMLFNIRSVTNVKLIDLLTDGRKNESMQTENRILPVCLFLLSLLCIGISAALFNKNGILPSHENNLFQLAAAALVAGTFLLFYSLSAVFMQAASARKCFYLKGLNTFLVRQIGSKIRTNYLVVTVVCGLLTITICAVSIGASTALAMNKMSQSATPYDLNVLSNVSVDGDSDIAAYLAAHDITISNYAKVTEQISVYEADMTYSELFEGQKVKFWPIDKKVPDSKVSVISISDLNRALSMQNKAPITLNDGQYLLNCNYNGTYRYVAAALQSHPEITVGGATLQRAEDKVLQETYIMTSVGNNDRGTLIVPDSVTASLEKDVNALLVQYEPNADSNEILQKMIPIGLDSTHGYRYAEKNMMYETFYGLDALVSFLCCYIGLVFLLICAALLALKQLTETTDNVYRYGLLQKLGAGRRQINHTLFVQTAVFFAIPLVAAGVYSAFLIGKAMAVVEEFMNIHIATNIGLTIVLFLLVYGSYFLATYLSCKRIVTEQRELEV
;
A
#
# COMPACT_ATOMS: atom_id res chain seq x y z
N MET A 1 4.77 -8.66 53.16
CA MET A 1 4.01 -9.27 52.07
C MET A 1 4.88 -9.22 50.81
N ASN A 2 5.16 -10.38 50.20
CA ASN A 2 6.07 -10.48 49.06
C ASN A 2 5.48 -9.71 47.85
N THR A 3 6.21 -8.75 47.30
CA THR A 3 5.76 -7.86 46.21
C THR A 3 5.27 -8.66 44.98
N TYR A 4 5.90 -9.79 44.70
CA TYR A 4 5.51 -10.67 43.56
C TYR A 4 4.13 -11.33 43.77
N LYS A 5 3.81 -11.77 45.01
CA LYS A 5 2.50 -12.35 45.33
C LYS A 5 1.38 -11.32 45.24
N LEU A 6 1.70 -10.04 45.54
CA LEU A 6 0.77 -8.92 45.41
C LEU A 6 0.49 -8.61 43.94
N ILE A 7 1.54 -8.57 43.09
CA ILE A 7 1.45 -8.34 41.62
C ILE A 7 0.49 -9.36 41.00
N PHE A 8 0.76 -10.65 41.20
CA PHE A 8 -0.05 -11.72 40.63
C PHE A 8 -1.51 -11.68 41.09
N ARG A 9 -1.74 -11.47 42.40
CA ARG A 9 -3.09 -11.35 42.95
C ARG A 9 -3.85 -10.15 42.45
N ASN A 10 -3.18 -9.01 42.23
CA ASN A 10 -3.79 -7.81 41.65
C ASN A 10 -4.20 -8.02 40.21
N VAL A 11 -3.35 -8.66 39.38
CA VAL A 11 -3.68 -8.98 37.98
C VAL A 11 -4.89 -9.90 37.91
N CYS A 12 -4.91 -10.99 38.71
CA CYS A 12 -6.03 -11.93 38.72
C CYS A 12 -7.34 -11.31 39.25
N LYS A 13 -7.26 -10.42 40.26
CA LYS A 13 -8.45 -9.79 40.84
C LYS A 13 -9.06 -8.72 39.90
N ASN A 14 -8.23 -8.02 39.15
CA ASN A 14 -8.65 -6.92 38.26
C ASN A 14 -8.57 -7.30 36.77
N ILE A 15 -8.78 -8.58 36.46
CA ILE A 15 -8.64 -9.12 35.09
C ILE A 15 -9.42 -8.31 34.05
N ARG A 16 -10.58 -7.77 34.39
CA ARG A 16 -11.44 -6.97 33.52
C ARG A 16 -10.78 -5.65 33.08
N ASP A 17 -9.94 -5.05 33.94
CA ASP A 17 -9.24 -3.81 33.63
C ASP A 17 -8.00 -4.05 32.77
N TYR A 18 -7.35 -5.21 32.96
CA TYR A 18 -6.21 -5.63 32.16
C TYR A 18 -6.60 -6.26 30.82
N LEU A 19 -7.84 -6.74 30.65
CA LEU A 19 -8.28 -7.48 29.46
C LEU A 19 -8.05 -6.68 28.17
N ILE A 20 -8.42 -5.40 28.16
CA ILE A 20 -8.30 -4.54 26.98
C ILE A 20 -6.82 -4.35 26.64
N TYR A 21 -5.98 -4.10 27.65
CA TYR A 21 -4.54 -3.98 27.46
C TYR A 21 -3.91 -5.29 26.96
N PHE A 22 -4.29 -6.42 27.57
CA PHE A 22 -3.86 -7.75 27.16
C PHE A 22 -4.25 -8.07 25.70
N LEU A 23 -5.51 -7.83 25.31
CA LEU A 23 -5.97 -8.07 23.94
C LEU A 23 -5.22 -7.20 22.93
N THR A 24 -4.96 -5.93 23.27
CA THR A 24 -4.21 -5.02 22.40
C THR A 24 -2.78 -5.51 22.22
N LEU A 25 -2.11 -5.93 23.28
CA LEU A 25 -0.75 -6.49 23.22
C LEU A 25 -0.72 -7.79 22.43
N THR A 26 -1.63 -8.71 22.72
CA THR A 26 -1.73 -10.00 22.02
C THR A 26 -1.95 -9.81 20.53
N LEU A 27 -2.85 -8.90 20.13
CA LEU A 27 -3.09 -8.56 18.72
C LEU A 27 -1.83 -7.96 18.09
N SER A 28 -1.16 -7.03 18.77
CA SER A 28 0.07 -6.40 18.27
C SER A 28 1.18 -7.41 18.02
N VAL A 29 1.42 -8.31 18.98
CA VAL A 29 2.42 -9.38 18.86
C VAL A 29 2.07 -10.32 17.72
N SER A 30 0.80 -10.75 17.64
CA SER A 30 0.36 -11.70 16.62
C SER A 30 0.48 -11.14 15.20
N LEU A 31 0.09 -9.88 14.99
CA LEU A 31 0.22 -9.22 13.69
C LEU A 31 1.68 -9.01 13.29
N PHE A 32 2.54 -8.63 14.24
CA PHE A 32 3.96 -8.41 13.97
C PHE A 32 4.69 -9.71 13.65
N TYR A 33 4.42 -10.79 14.40
CA TYR A 33 4.97 -12.11 14.10
C TYR A 33 4.50 -12.61 12.73
N ALA A 34 3.19 -12.53 12.45
CA ALA A 34 2.63 -12.99 11.19
C ALA A 34 3.24 -12.24 9.99
N PHE A 35 3.49 -10.91 10.12
CA PHE A 35 4.15 -10.12 9.08
C PHE A 35 5.59 -10.57 8.84
N ASN A 36 6.39 -10.69 9.89
CA ASN A 36 7.79 -11.05 9.75
C ASN A 36 8.00 -12.52 9.33
N SER A 37 6.99 -13.38 9.52
CA SER A 37 7.00 -14.77 9.07
C SER A 37 6.78 -14.93 7.55
N ILE A 38 6.34 -13.87 6.85
CA ILE A 38 6.03 -13.93 5.42
C ILE A 38 7.24 -14.35 4.59
N SER A 39 8.43 -13.81 4.87
CA SER A 39 9.66 -14.10 4.13
C SER A 39 10.06 -15.58 4.14
N ASP A 40 9.68 -16.30 5.19
CA ASP A 40 10.05 -17.72 5.35
C ASP A 40 8.96 -18.69 4.81
N GLN A 41 7.88 -18.14 4.21
CA GLN A 41 6.79 -18.97 3.67
C GLN A 41 7.17 -19.61 2.33
N PRO A 42 6.71 -20.85 2.04
CA PRO A 42 7.03 -21.58 0.82
C PRO A 42 6.66 -20.86 -0.48
N ALA A 43 5.63 -20.00 -0.42
CA ALA A 43 5.21 -19.17 -1.55
C ALA A 43 6.32 -18.22 -2.02
N PHE A 44 7.24 -17.83 -1.15
CA PHE A 44 8.33 -16.88 -1.44
C PHE A 44 9.69 -17.56 -1.63
N SER A 45 9.90 -18.78 -1.09
CA SER A 45 11.17 -19.49 -1.16
C SER A 45 11.38 -20.27 -2.46
N ASN A 46 10.31 -20.55 -3.21
CA ASN A 46 10.35 -21.37 -4.44
C ASN A 46 10.34 -20.54 -5.74
N MET A 47 10.63 -19.24 -5.69
CA MET A 47 10.81 -18.43 -6.88
C MET A 47 12.16 -18.79 -7.53
N GLY A 48 12.14 -19.13 -8.83
CA GLY A 48 13.30 -19.63 -9.58
C GLY A 48 14.52 -18.69 -9.63
N ILE A 49 15.47 -18.96 -10.51
CA ILE A 49 16.79 -18.29 -10.58
C ILE A 49 16.70 -16.77 -10.72
N THR A 50 15.68 -16.27 -11.41
CA THR A 50 15.34 -14.83 -11.48
C THR A 50 14.93 -14.26 -10.10
N GLY A 51 14.53 -15.12 -9.16
CA GLY A 51 14.09 -14.75 -7.82
C GLY A 51 15.18 -14.24 -6.90
N THR A 52 16.47 -14.50 -7.13
CA THR A 52 17.53 -14.12 -6.17
C THR A 52 17.74 -12.61 -6.04
N LEU A 53 17.70 -11.85 -7.14
CA LEU A 53 17.80 -10.39 -7.11
C LEU A 53 16.50 -9.76 -6.57
N LEU A 54 15.35 -10.30 -6.99
CA LEU A 54 14.04 -9.89 -6.50
C LEU A 54 13.91 -10.19 -5.00
N TYR A 55 14.32 -11.37 -4.54
CA TYR A 55 14.30 -11.77 -3.14
C TYR A 55 15.10 -10.81 -2.24
N ARG A 56 16.26 -10.34 -2.71
CA ARG A 56 17.06 -9.34 -1.98
C ARG A 56 16.36 -7.98 -1.87
N GLN A 57 15.78 -7.48 -2.95
CA GLN A 57 15.01 -6.22 -2.93
C GLN A 57 13.77 -6.33 -2.04
N LEU A 58 13.08 -7.47 -2.09
CA LEU A 58 11.95 -7.78 -1.22
C LEU A 58 12.34 -7.82 0.25
N GLY A 59 13.47 -8.41 0.59
CA GLY A 59 13.99 -8.44 1.95
C GLY A 59 14.19 -7.02 2.52
N ILE A 60 14.71 -6.10 1.73
CA ILE A 60 14.87 -4.69 2.11
C ILE A 60 13.50 -4.02 2.31
N MET A 61 12.56 -4.21 1.38
CA MET A 61 11.21 -3.65 1.49
C MET A 61 10.48 -4.20 2.72
N LEU A 62 10.49 -5.51 2.95
CA LEU A 62 9.89 -6.15 4.12
C LEU A 62 10.50 -5.64 5.43
N SER A 63 11.82 -5.49 5.50
CA SER A 63 12.52 -4.96 6.68
C SER A 63 12.12 -3.50 6.99
N THR A 64 12.02 -2.66 5.95
CA THR A 64 11.58 -1.26 6.10
C THR A 64 10.13 -1.19 6.59
N LEU A 65 9.23 -1.99 6.00
CA LEU A 65 7.84 -2.07 6.40
C LEU A 65 7.67 -2.64 7.81
N SER A 66 8.45 -3.67 8.18
CA SER A 66 8.47 -4.23 9.53
C SER A 66 8.83 -3.18 10.57
N THR A 67 9.84 -2.35 10.27
CA THR A 67 10.24 -1.24 11.15
C THR A 67 9.12 -0.21 11.31
N MET A 68 8.45 0.14 10.21
CA MET A 68 7.30 1.06 10.23
C MET A 68 6.15 0.50 11.08
N ILE A 69 5.81 -0.78 10.91
CA ILE A 69 4.78 -1.47 11.71
C ILE A 69 5.19 -1.48 13.18
N ALA A 70 6.45 -1.76 13.51
CA ALA A 70 6.96 -1.75 14.89
C ALA A 70 6.75 -0.41 15.58
N VAL A 71 7.06 0.71 14.90
CA VAL A 71 6.86 2.07 15.44
C VAL A 71 5.38 2.35 15.70
N VAL A 72 4.50 1.97 14.78
CA VAL A 72 3.05 2.16 14.93
C VAL A 72 2.50 1.31 16.09
N LEU A 73 2.95 0.05 16.21
CA LEU A 73 2.56 -0.84 17.31
C LEU A 73 3.11 -0.34 18.65
N ALA A 74 4.33 0.19 18.69
CA ALA A 74 4.88 0.82 19.90
C ALA A 74 4.00 1.99 20.36
N PHE A 75 3.56 2.84 19.44
CA PHE A 75 2.61 3.91 19.74
C PHE A 75 1.28 3.37 20.30
N LEU A 76 0.70 2.34 19.67
CA LEU A 76 -0.53 1.68 20.15
C LEU A 76 -0.36 1.13 21.56
N ILE A 77 0.75 0.45 21.85
CA ILE A 77 1.03 -0.15 23.15
C ILE A 77 1.23 0.90 24.24
N LEU A 78 1.99 1.96 23.94
CA LEU A 78 2.15 3.11 24.84
C LEU A 78 0.79 3.75 25.17
N TYR A 79 -0.07 3.87 24.15
CA TYR A 79 -1.40 4.41 24.32
C TYR A 79 -2.31 3.50 25.17
N ALA A 80 -2.30 2.19 24.90
CA ALA A 80 -3.04 1.21 25.71
C ALA A 80 -2.56 1.18 27.17
N ASN A 81 -1.25 1.37 27.39
CA ASN A 81 -0.67 1.48 28.72
C ASN A 81 -1.12 2.75 29.46
N GLN A 82 -1.20 3.90 28.77
CA GLN A 82 -1.76 5.13 29.35
C GLN A 82 -3.24 4.94 29.78
N PHE A 83 -4.01 4.20 28.98
CA PHE A 83 -5.38 3.83 29.35
C PHE A 83 -5.43 3.02 30.65
N LEU A 84 -4.60 1.99 30.75
CA LEU A 84 -4.51 1.17 31.95
C LEU A 84 -4.14 2.00 33.19
N LEU A 85 -3.14 2.88 33.05
CA LEU A 85 -2.71 3.79 34.12
C LEU A 85 -3.86 4.68 34.59
N LYS A 86 -4.63 5.27 33.65
CA LYS A 86 -5.79 6.09 34.00
C LYS A 86 -6.84 5.31 34.80
N ARG A 87 -7.17 4.09 34.40
CA ARG A 87 -8.13 3.25 35.13
C ARG A 87 -7.68 2.93 36.55
N ARG A 88 -6.39 2.71 36.74
CA ARG A 88 -5.80 2.34 38.04
C ARG A 88 -5.45 3.54 38.93
N LYS A 89 -5.61 4.78 38.46
CA LYS A 89 -5.22 6.00 39.19
C LYS A 89 -5.82 6.05 40.61
N LYS A 90 -7.10 5.75 40.79
CA LYS A 90 -7.77 5.78 42.12
C LYS A 90 -7.14 4.75 43.08
N GLU A 91 -6.87 3.51 42.64
CA GLU A 91 -6.24 2.48 43.46
C GLU A 91 -4.81 2.87 43.84
N LEU A 92 -4.03 3.43 42.89
CA LEU A 92 -2.68 3.92 43.15
C LEU A 92 -2.71 5.07 44.18
N GLY A 93 -3.75 5.94 44.14
CA GLY A 93 -3.99 6.99 45.12
C GLY A 93 -4.26 6.41 46.51
N VAL A 94 -5.08 5.37 46.64
CA VAL A 94 -5.37 4.67 47.90
C VAL A 94 -4.08 4.05 48.48
N TYR A 95 -3.23 3.43 47.65
CA TYR A 95 -1.94 2.91 48.14
C TYR A 95 -1.02 4.01 48.68
N MET A 96 -1.04 5.21 48.08
CA MET A 96 -0.32 6.38 48.61
C MET A 96 -0.86 6.85 49.95
N MET A 97 -2.20 6.86 50.14
CA MET A 97 -2.84 7.21 51.40
C MET A 97 -2.49 6.21 52.49
N LEU A 98 -2.36 4.93 52.15
CA LEU A 98 -1.91 3.88 53.06
C LEU A 98 -0.40 3.92 53.37
N GLY A 99 0.31 4.97 52.96
CA GLY A 99 1.72 5.21 53.31
C GLY A 99 2.74 4.53 52.39
N MET A 100 2.35 3.96 51.25
CA MET A 100 3.30 3.38 50.32
C MET A 100 4.11 4.48 49.60
N LYS A 101 5.44 4.35 49.60
CA LYS A 101 6.34 5.28 48.85
C LYS A 101 6.09 5.17 47.34
N LYS A 102 6.11 6.31 46.63
CA LYS A 102 5.91 6.41 45.17
C LYS A 102 6.74 5.41 44.36
N GLY A 103 8.02 5.22 44.71
CA GLY A 103 8.90 4.26 44.03
C GLY A 103 8.49 2.78 44.22
N ARG A 104 7.80 2.43 45.31
CA ARG A 104 7.29 1.07 45.53
C ARG A 104 6.02 0.87 44.68
N ILE A 105 5.15 1.89 44.60
CA ILE A 105 3.95 1.86 43.77
C ILE A 105 4.31 1.77 42.28
N SER A 106 5.30 2.56 41.88
CA SER A 106 5.80 2.55 40.50
C SER A 106 6.34 1.17 40.09
N ARG A 107 7.16 0.52 40.96
CA ARG A 107 7.65 -0.84 40.72
C ARG A 107 6.53 -1.89 40.73
N LEU A 108 5.53 -1.72 41.56
CA LEU A 108 4.35 -2.58 41.58
C LEU A 108 3.60 -2.52 40.23
N PHE A 109 3.27 -1.33 39.78
CA PHE A 109 2.55 -1.12 38.51
C PHE A 109 3.38 -1.58 37.31
N ALA A 110 4.70 -1.28 37.27
CA ALA A 110 5.59 -1.78 36.24
C ALA A 110 5.66 -3.32 36.22
N GLY A 111 5.67 -3.97 37.39
CA GLY A 111 5.63 -5.43 37.50
C GLY A 111 4.31 -6.04 37.01
N GLU A 112 3.18 -5.40 37.31
CA GLU A 112 1.85 -5.83 36.84
C GLU A 112 1.78 -5.74 35.30
N THR A 113 2.22 -4.62 34.69
CA THR A 113 2.22 -4.44 33.24
C THR A 113 3.19 -5.40 32.55
N LEU A 114 4.34 -5.71 33.17
CA LEU A 114 5.30 -6.69 32.64
C LEU A 114 4.72 -8.12 32.69
N CYS A 115 4.05 -8.50 33.78
CA CYS A 115 3.42 -9.80 33.90
C CYS A 115 2.37 -10.03 32.81
N VAL A 116 1.50 -9.05 32.59
CA VAL A 116 0.50 -9.09 31.50
C VAL A 116 1.19 -9.10 30.14
N GLY A 117 2.29 -8.34 29.98
CA GLY A 117 3.09 -8.30 28.76
C GLY A 117 3.71 -9.64 28.38
N ILE A 118 4.27 -10.38 29.34
CA ILE A 118 4.84 -11.72 29.10
C ILE A 118 3.76 -12.72 28.68
N ILE A 119 2.60 -12.70 29.35
CA ILE A 119 1.47 -13.57 28.99
C ILE A 119 0.97 -13.21 27.57
N ALA A 120 0.84 -11.91 27.26
CA ALA A 120 0.42 -11.43 25.95
C ALA A 120 1.44 -11.78 24.84
N LEU A 121 2.74 -11.76 25.16
CA LEU A 121 3.78 -12.17 24.21
C LEU A 121 3.63 -13.68 23.88
N GLY A 122 3.47 -14.54 24.86
CA GLY A 122 3.28 -15.99 24.64
C GLY A 122 2.01 -16.30 23.85
N THR A 123 0.86 -15.76 24.27
CA THR A 123 -0.41 -15.95 23.56
C THR A 123 -0.42 -15.29 22.18
N GLY A 124 0.20 -14.12 22.04
CA GLY A 124 0.32 -13.40 20.77
C GLY A 124 1.20 -14.14 19.76
N LEU A 125 2.29 -14.76 20.19
CA LEU A 125 3.13 -15.60 19.33
C LEU A 125 2.38 -16.85 18.85
N LEU A 126 1.60 -17.50 19.73
CA LEU A 126 0.76 -18.64 19.34
C LEU A 126 -0.29 -18.23 18.30
N LEU A 127 -1.04 -17.17 18.55
CA LEU A 127 -2.03 -16.65 17.61
C LEU A 127 -1.38 -16.16 16.31
N GLY A 128 -0.21 -15.51 16.40
CA GLY A 128 0.56 -15.04 15.26
C GLY A 128 1.02 -16.19 14.36
N PHE A 129 1.41 -17.31 14.95
CA PHE A 129 1.72 -18.53 14.20
C PHE A 129 0.50 -19.02 13.41
N PHE A 130 -0.68 -19.11 14.00
CA PHE A 130 -1.90 -19.49 13.28
C PHE A 130 -2.27 -18.47 12.18
N PHE A 131 -2.18 -17.17 12.47
CA PHE A 131 -2.42 -16.15 11.45
C PHE A 131 -1.42 -16.23 10.30
N SER A 132 -0.16 -16.53 10.56
CA SER A 132 0.85 -16.68 9.50
C SER A 132 0.53 -17.85 8.56
N GLN A 133 -0.01 -18.97 9.07
CA GLN A 133 -0.46 -20.07 8.23
C GLN A 133 -1.70 -19.68 7.38
N GLY A 134 -2.64 -18.94 7.96
CA GLY A 134 -3.79 -18.40 7.23
C GLY A 134 -3.37 -17.46 6.09
N PHE A 135 -2.43 -16.57 6.35
CA PHE A 135 -1.87 -15.69 5.32
C PHE A 135 -1.08 -16.46 4.25
N SER A 136 -0.38 -17.52 4.63
CA SER A 136 0.30 -18.41 3.68
C SER A 136 -0.69 -19.05 2.71
N LEU A 137 -1.84 -19.52 3.19
CA LEU A 137 -2.89 -20.08 2.32
C LEU A 137 -3.48 -19.03 1.36
N ILE A 138 -3.68 -17.81 1.83
CA ILE A 138 -4.15 -16.70 0.99
C ILE A 138 -3.08 -16.36 -0.06
N ALA A 139 -1.81 -16.30 0.33
CA ALA A 139 -0.70 -16.06 -0.59
C ALA A 139 -0.63 -17.12 -1.68
N LEU A 140 -0.66 -18.42 -1.34
CA LEU A 140 -0.63 -19.50 -2.33
C LEU A 140 -1.77 -19.41 -3.35
N ARG A 141 -2.96 -19.03 -2.91
CA ARG A 141 -4.09 -18.80 -3.83
C ARG A 141 -3.89 -17.59 -4.73
N LEU A 142 -3.35 -16.48 -4.19
CA LEU A 142 -3.07 -15.27 -4.98
C LEU A 142 -1.95 -15.50 -6.01
N PHE A 143 -0.93 -16.30 -5.65
CA PHE A 143 0.17 -16.66 -6.54
C PHE A 143 -0.17 -17.80 -7.52
N ALA A 144 -1.41 -18.30 -7.50
CA ALA A 144 -1.85 -19.46 -8.29
C ALA A 144 -0.93 -20.70 -8.17
N ILE A 145 -0.25 -20.85 -7.01
CA ILE A 145 0.63 -21.99 -6.72
C ILE A 145 -0.22 -23.15 -6.22
N ASN A 146 0.09 -24.37 -6.68
CA ASN A 146 -0.61 -25.58 -6.26
C ASN A 146 -0.64 -25.73 -4.74
N LEU A 147 -1.84 -25.95 -4.19
CA LEU A 147 -2.07 -26.16 -2.74
C LEU A 147 -1.32 -27.38 -2.18
N GLU A 148 -0.90 -28.32 -3.02
CA GLU A 148 -0.07 -29.46 -2.64
C GLU A 148 1.32 -29.05 -2.08
N LYS A 149 1.78 -27.84 -2.42
CA LYS A 149 3.03 -27.26 -1.90
C LYS A 149 2.87 -26.59 -0.53
N PHE A 150 1.66 -26.60 0.06
CA PHE A 150 1.46 -26.05 1.40
C PHE A 150 2.22 -26.88 2.44
N ARG A 151 3.10 -26.21 3.18
CA ARG A 151 3.78 -26.79 4.34
C ARG A 151 3.63 -25.83 5.52
N ILE A 152 3.38 -26.38 6.69
CA ILE A 152 3.38 -25.61 7.93
C ILE A 152 4.83 -25.23 8.24
N VAL A 153 5.12 -23.93 8.19
CA VAL A 153 6.46 -23.39 8.44
C VAL A 153 6.48 -22.59 9.72
N PHE A 154 7.40 -22.91 10.59
CA PHE A 154 7.71 -22.12 11.78
C PHE A 154 8.92 -21.23 11.51
N SER A 155 8.73 -19.91 11.53
CA SER A 155 9.79 -18.93 11.32
C SER A 155 10.51 -18.61 12.64
N ALA A 156 11.71 -19.15 12.81
CA ALA A 156 12.58 -18.82 13.94
C ALA A 156 13.11 -17.37 13.83
N GLY A 157 13.30 -16.88 12.61
CA GLY A 157 13.70 -15.51 12.32
C GLY A 157 12.65 -14.50 12.82
N ALA A 158 11.38 -14.71 12.45
CA ALA A 158 10.26 -13.89 12.90
C ALA A 158 10.06 -13.94 14.41
N LEU A 159 10.22 -15.13 15.04
CA LEU A 159 10.18 -15.28 16.47
C LEU A 159 11.22 -14.40 17.17
N ARG A 160 12.48 -14.54 16.77
CA ARG A 160 13.60 -13.76 17.35
C ARG A 160 13.37 -12.25 17.20
N GLN A 161 12.98 -11.80 16.01
CA GLN A 161 12.71 -10.38 15.72
C GLN A 161 11.54 -9.86 16.54
N THR A 162 10.45 -10.63 16.67
CA THR A 162 9.29 -10.25 17.48
C THR A 162 9.65 -10.13 18.95
N VAL A 163 10.32 -11.14 19.53
CA VAL A 163 10.73 -11.12 20.94
C VAL A 163 11.65 -9.93 21.22
N LEU A 164 12.62 -9.66 20.33
CA LEU A 164 13.55 -8.54 20.48
C LEU A 164 12.81 -7.19 20.41
N CYS A 165 11.96 -7.00 19.41
CA CYS A 165 11.19 -5.77 19.22
C CYS A 165 10.29 -5.49 20.43
N PHE A 166 9.50 -6.49 20.88
CA PHE A 166 8.61 -6.31 22.01
C PHE A 166 9.35 -6.16 23.35
N THR A 167 10.53 -6.76 23.51
CA THR A 167 11.39 -6.50 24.68
C THR A 167 11.79 -5.03 24.74
N ILE A 168 12.20 -4.43 23.63
CA ILE A 168 12.53 -3.01 23.54
C ILE A 168 11.30 -2.14 23.85
N ILE A 169 10.13 -2.48 23.26
CA ILE A 169 8.88 -1.74 23.50
C ILE A 169 8.49 -1.82 24.99
N PHE A 170 8.54 -3.00 25.61
CA PHE A 170 8.24 -3.15 27.04
C PHE A 170 9.21 -2.39 27.93
N PHE A 171 10.48 -2.34 27.58
CA PHE A 171 11.46 -1.53 28.30
C PHE A 171 11.08 -0.04 28.27
N ILE A 172 10.70 0.48 27.10
CA ILE A 172 10.23 1.88 26.93
C ILE A 172 8.97 2.12 27.76
N VAL A 173 8.00 1.19 27.71
CA VAL A 173 6.76 1.26 28.50
C VAL A 173 7.05 1.27 29.99
N MET A 174 7.99 0.45 30.45
CA MET A 174 8.42 0.42 31.86
C MET A 174 9.00 1.77 32.32
N LEU A 175 9.90 2.36 31.52
CA LEU A 175 10.46 3.68 31.79
C LEU A 175 9.37 4.76 31.87
N PHE A 176 8.43 4.70 30.92
CA PHE A 176 7.30 5.61 30.87
C PHE A 176 6.39 5.46 32.12
N ASN A 177 6.10 4.24 32.56
CA ASN A 177 5.33 3.94 33.77
C ASN A 177 6.00 4.48 35.02
N ILE A 178 7.30 4.26 35.16
CA ILE A 178 8.07 4.76 36.31
C ILE A 178 7.99 6.28 36.38
N ARG A 179 8.23 6.96 35.27
CA ARG A 179 8.20 8.43 35.19
C ARG A 179 6.78 8.97 35.44
N SER A 180 5.76 8.33 34.86
CA SER A 180 4.37 8.77 34.95
C SER A 180 3.84 8.68 36.38
N VAL A 181 4.10 7.58 37.12
CA VAL A 181 3.64 7.40 38.50
C VAL A 181 4.39 8.28 39.49
N THR A 182 5.72 8.51 39.30
CA THR A 182 6.53 9.33 40.21
C THR A 182 6.19 10.82 40.15
N ASN A 183 5.77 11.31 38.99
CA ASN A 183 5.49 12.74 38.78
C ASN A 183 4.08 13.18 39.18
N VAL A 184 3.15 12.25 39.45
CA VAL A 184 1.77 12.60 39.78
C VAL A 184 1.65 13.00 41.27
N LYS A 185 0.85 14.06 41.53
CA LYS A 185 0.49 14.47 42.89
C LYS A 185 -0.68 13.64 43.41
N LEU A 186 -0.71 13.36 44.73
CA LEU A 186 -1.77 12.57 45.36
C LEU A 186 -3.16 13.14 45.09
N ILE A 187 -3.30 14.45 45.18
CA ILE A 187 -4.58 15.14 44.91
C ILE A 187 -5.08 14.93 43.48
N ASP A 188 -4.17 14.86 42.52
CA ASP A 188 -4.52 14.61 41.10
C ASP A 188 -5.03 13.17 40.88
N LEU A 189 -4.53 12.20 41.63
CA LEU A 189 -4.99 10.82 41.58
C LEU A 189 -6.40 10.62 42.13
N LEU A 190 -6.77 11.37 43.16
CA LEU A 190 -8.06 11.24 43.85
C LEU A 190 -9.18 12.07 43.19
N THR A 191 -8.83 13.24 42.62
CA THR A 191 -9.80 14.21 42.11
C THR A 191 -9.92 14.22 40.58
N ASP A 192 -9.16 13.39 39.86
CA ASP A 192 -9.08 13.41 38.38
C ASP A 192 -10.47 13.29 37.70
N GLY A 193 -11.38 12.46 38.26
CA GLY A 193 -12.75 12.31 37.74
C GLY A 193 -13.69 13.51 37.96
N ARG A 194 -13.29 14.48 38.78
CA ARG A 194 -14.07 15.70 39.08
C ARG A 194 -13.48 16.95 38.43
N LYS A 195 -12.27 16.89 37.89
CA LYS A 195 -11.64 18.03 37.20
C LYS A 195 -12.35 18.29 35.88
N ASN A 196 -12.94 19.45 35.77
CA ASN A 196 -13.34 19.97 34.45
C ASN A 196 -12.08 20.30 33.67
N GLU A 197 -11.96 19.75 32.45
CA GLU A 197 -10.96 20.24 31.50
C GLU A 197 -11.23 21.73 31.28
N SER A 198 -10.35 22.60 31.81
CA SER A 198 -10.49 24.03 31.66
C SER A 198 -10.38 24.39 30.18
N MET A 199 -11.48 24.81 29.57
CA MET A 199 -11.41 25.51 28.31
C MET A 199 -10.79 26.88 28.62
N GLN A 200 -9.47 27.00 28.48
CA GLN A 200 -8.85 28.30 28.42
C GLN A 200 -9.44 29.02 27.19
N THR A 201 -10.07 30.15 27.45
CA THR A 201 -10.51 31.11 26.42
C THR A 201 -9.26 31.77 25.84
N GLU A 202 -8.57 31.02 24.95
CA GLU A 202 -7.48 31.57 24.15
C GLU A 202 -8.05 32.51 23.07
N ASN A 203 -7.23 33.46 22.65
CA ASN A 203 -7.51 34.39 21.58
C ASN A 203 -8.25 33.72 20.41
N ARG A 204 -9.41 34.25 20.02
CA ARG A 204 -10.26 33.67 18.96
C ARG A 204 -9.58 33.62 17.58
N ILE A 205 -8.58 34.47 17.38
CA ILE A 205 -7.89 34.66 16.09
C ILE A 205 -6.82 33.56 15.86
N LEU A 206 -6.03 33.21 16.88
CA LEU A 206 -4.91 32.25 16.73
C LEU A 206 -5.34 30.89 16.15
N PRO A 207 -6.43 30.23 16.62
CA PRO A 207 -6.86 28.95 16.02
C PRO A 207 -7.29 29.08 14.55
N VAL A 208 -7.89 30.21 14.16
CA VAL A 208 -8.27 30.46 12.77
C VAL A 208 -7.03 30.62 11.90
N CYS A 209 -6.02 31.38 12.38
CA CYS A 209 -4.74 31.51 11.68
C CYS A 209 -4.04 30.16 11.51
N LEU A 210 -4.01 29.32 12.56
CA LEU A 210 -3.43 27.98 12.50
C LEU A 210 -4.21 27.05 11.53
N PHE A 211 -5.52 27.20 11.46
CA PHE A 211 -6.36 26.47 10.51
C PHE A 211 -6.03 26.87 9.06
N LEU A 212 -5.92 28.16 8.78
CA LEU A 212 -5.52 28.66 7.46
C LEU A 212 -4.10 28.21 7.10
N LEU A 213 -3.17 28.25 8.05
CA LEU A 213 -1.82 27.74 7.87
C LEU A 213 -1.80 26.23 7.56
N SER A 214 -2.67 25.44 8.21
CA SER A 214 -2.80 24.01 7.92
C SER A 214 -3.24 23.74 6.48
N LEU A 215 -4.25 24.50 6.00
CA LEU A 215 -4.71 24.40 4.61
C LEU A 215 -3.62 24.81 3.62
N LEU A 216 -2.84 25.83 3.95
CA LEU A 216 -1.70 26.25 3.14
C LEU A 216 -0.63 25.16 3.06
N CYS A 217 -0.26 24.54 4.19
CA CYS A 217 0.70 23.41 4.20
C CYS A 217 0.21 22.22 3.37
N ILE A 218 -1.08 21.86 3.47
CA ILE A 218 -1.68 20.78 2.68
C ILE A 218 -1.71 21.17 1.19
N GLY A 219 -2.02 22.43 0.86
CA GLY A 219 -1.98 22.94 -0.50
C GLY A 219 -0.58 22.92 -1.11
N ILE A 220 0.45 23.30 -0.34
CA ILE A 220 1.87 23.21 -0.75
C ILE A 220 2.23 21.74 -1.01
N SER A 221 1.85 20.83 -0.10
CA SER A 221 2.09 19.40 -0.29
C SER A 221 1.47 18.89 -1.59
N ALA A 222 0.21 19.24 -1.86
CA ALA A 222 -0.48 18.86 -3.10
C ALA A 222 0.18 19.46 -4.35
N ALA A 223 0.65 20.70 -4.28
CA ALA A 223 1.38 21.35 -5.38
C ALA A 223 2.73 20.67 -5.67
N LEU A 224 3.46 20.28 -4.61
CA LEU A 224 4.72 19.54 -4.74
C LEU A 224 4.52 18.17 -5.35
N PHE A 225 3.50 17.41 -4.92
CA PHE A 225 3.15 16.12 -5.54
C PHE A 225 2.69 16.26 -6.99
N ASN A 226 2.00 17.35 -7.32
CA ASN A 226 1.61 17.65 -8.71
C ASN A 226 2.82 17.91 -9.62
N LYS A 227 3.83 18.63 -9.12
CA LYS A 227 5.01 19.03 -9.91
C LYS A 227 6.01 17.88 -10.11
N ASN A 228 6.20 17.04 -9.07
CA ASN A 228 7.30 16.06 -9.03
C ASN A 228 6.82 14.60 -9.14
N GLY A 229 5.51 14.37 -9.18
CA GLY A 229 4.96 13.02 -9.10
C GLY A 229 5.03 12.41 -7.70
N ILE A 230 4.59 11.15 -7.59
CA ILE A 230 4.54 10.40 -6.32
C ILE A 230 5.78 9.51 -6.14
N LEU A 231 6.55 9.25 -7.20
CA LEU A 231 7.73 8.40 -7.11
C LEU A 231 8.89 9.15 -6.47
N PRO A 232 9.54 8.56 -5.44
CA PRO A 232 10.73 9.15 -4.85
C PRO A 232 11.87 9.12 -5.88
N SER A 233 12.37 10.29 -6.25
CA SER A 233 13.59 10.40 -7.06
C SER A 233 14.80 10.62 -6.16
N HIS A 234 15.91 9.92 -6.44
CA HIS A 234 17.15 10.06 -5.68
C HIS A 234 17.78 11.47 -5.78
N GLU A 235 17.43 12.23 -6.80
CA GLU A 235 18.03 13.56 -7.06
C GLU A 235 17.36 14.71 -6.32
N ASN A 236 16.10 14.54 -5.83
CA ASN A 236 15.33 15.63 -5.21
C ASN A 236 14.62 15.18 -3.94
N ASN A 237 14.95 15.82 -2.82
CA ASN A 237 14.26 15.65 -1.52
C ASN A 237 12.82 16.20 -1.49
N LEU A 238 12.26 16.58 -2.65
CA LEU A 238 10.94 17.21 -2.76
C LEU A 238 9.79 16.28 -2.37
N PHE A 239 9.93 14.97 -2.60
CA PHE A 239 8.98 13.98 -2.11
C PHE A 239 8.91 13.95 -0.57
N GLN A 240 10.07 13.95 0.09
CA GLN A 240 10.17 13.97 1.56
C GLN A 240 9.60 15.27 2.12
N LEU A 241 9.86 16.41 1.46
CA LEU A 241 9.31 17.71 1.84
C LEU A 241 7.79 17.75 1.68
N ALA A 242 7.24 17.20 0.59
CA ALA A 242 5.80 17.11 0.36
C ALA A 242 5.12 16.23 1.43
N ALA A 243 5.70 15.09 1.77
CA ALA A 243 5.20 14.21 2.82
C ALA A 243 5.28 14.88 4.20
N ALA A 244 6.38 15.55 4.54
CA ALA A 244 6.52 16.30 5.78
C ALA A 244 5.51 17.45 5.90
N ALA A 245 5.26 18.18 4.80
CA ALA A 245 4.26 19.24 4.75
C ALA A 245 2.84 18.69 4.94
N LEU A 246 2.52 17.52 4.39
CA LEU A 246 1.23 16.85 4.59
C LEU A 246 1.03 16.47 6.06
N VAL A 247 2.03 15.85 6.69
CA VAL A 247 1.98 15.45 8.09
C VAL A 247 1.85 16.66 9.00
N ALA A 248 2.66 17.70 8.80
CA ALA A 248 2.60 18.94 9.58
C ALA A 248 1.26 19.67 9.39
N GLY A 249 0.77 19.76 8.15
CA GLY A 249 -0.53 20.35 7.83
C GLY A 249 -1.68 19.60 8.49
N THR A 250 -1.65 18.25 8.47
CA THR A 250 -2.69 17.42 9.11
C THR A 250 -2.67 17.57 10.63
N PHE A 251 -1.48 17.64 11.24
CA PHE A 251 -1.33 17.91 12.67
C PHE A 251 -1.92 19.27 13.08
N LEU A 252 -1.59 20.34 12.35
CA LEU A 252 -2.13 21.67 12.56
C LEU A 252 -3.65 21.73 12.32
N LEU A 253 -4.15 20.97 11.32
CA LEU A 253 -5.57 20.88 11.02
C LEU A 253 -6.35 20.36 12.24
N PHE A 254 -6.00 19.21 12.79
CA PHE A 254 -6.71 18.63 13.92
C PHE A 254 -6.51 19.40 15.22
N TYR A 255 -5.35 20.04 15.41
CA TYR A 255 -5.12 20.91 16.55
C TYR A 255 -6.06 22.13 16.53
N SER A 256 -6.23 22.78 15.38
CA SER A 256 -7.04 24.01 15.22
C SER A 256 -8.54 23.72 15.01
N LEU A 257 -8.90 22.54 14.46
CA LEU A 257 -10.26 22.15 14.09
C LEU A 257 -11.24 22.26 15.27
N SER A 258 -10.81 21.89 16.48
CA SER A 258 -11.62 21.97 17.69
C SER A 258 -12.17 23.37 17.93
N ALA A 259 -11.30 24.37 17.88
CA ALA A 259 -11.68 25.76 18.16
C ALA A 259 -12.54 26.35 17.03
N VAL A 260 -12.20 26.07 15.77
CA VAL A 260 -12.99 26.50 14.60
C VAL A 260 -14.38 25.87 14.63
N PHE A 261 -14.47 24.57 14.92
CA PHE A 261 -15.75 23.86 15.07
C PHE A 261 -16.62 24.48 16.17
N MET A 262 -16.03 24.75 17.34
CA MET A 262 -16.73 25.36 18.46
C MET A 262 -17.26 26.77 18.12
N GLN A 263 -16.44 27.58 17.43
CA GLN A 263 -16.86 28.94 17.00
C GLN A 263 -17.99 28.85 15.97
N ALA A 264 -17.88 27.97 14.97
CA ALA A 264 -18.90 27.79 13.95
C ALA A 264 -20.23 27.27 14.52
N ALA A 265 -20.16 26.29 15.44
CA ALA A 265 -21.34 25.72 16.07
C ALA A 265 -22.04 26.70 17.00
N SER A 266 -21.28 27.51 17.78
CA SER A 266 -21.83 28.50 18.69
C SER A 266 -22.43 29.71 17.96
N ALA A 267 -21.96 30.02 16.74
CA ALA A 267 -22.52 31.10 15.91
C ALA A 267 -23.98 30.81 15.48
N ARG A 268 -24.34 29.53 15.31
CA ARG A 268 -25.71 29.11 14.96
C ARG A 268 -26.54 28.86 16.21
N LYS A 269 -27.02 29.90 16.86
CA LYS A 269 -27.77 29.88 18.14
C LYS A 269 -28.96 28.90 18.13
N CYS A 270 -29.76 28.86 17.05
CA CYS A 270 -30.90 27.92 16.93
C CYS A 270 -30.52 26.45 17.03
N PHE A 271 -29.36 26.04 16.48
CA PHE A 271 -28.85 24.69 16.58
C PHE A 271 -28.20 24.46 17.95
N TYR A 272 -27.36 25.38 18.41
CA TYR A 272 -26.57 25.27 19.63
C TYR A 272 -27.42 25.12 20.88
N LEU A 273 -28.52 25.89 21.00
CA LEU A 273 -29.40 25.94 22.18
C LEU A 273 -30.51 24.88 22.17
N LYS A 274 -30.62 24.04 21.12
CA LYS A 274 -31.68 23.04 21.03
C LYS A 274 -31.30 21.74 21.78
N GLY A 275 -32.05 21.39 22.83
CA GLY A 275 -31.92 20.15 23.62
C GLY A 275 -30.51 19.96 24.20
N LEU A 276 -29.88 18.79 23.96
CA LEU A 276 -28.53 18.47 24.44
C LEU A 276 -27.39 18.90 23.52
N ASN A 277 -27.67 19.72 22.48
CA ASN A 277 -26.64 20.11 21.50
C ASN A 277 -25.51 20.94 22.12
N THR A 278 -25.80 21.79 23.10
CA THR A 278 -24.75 22.54 23.82
C THR A 278 -23.76 21.58 24.49
N PHE A 279 -24.26 20.53 25.16
CA PHE A 279 -23.43 19.54 25.80
C PHE A 279 -22.64 18.73 24.75
N LEU A 280 -23.31 18.31 23.66
CA LEU A 280 -22.73 17.56 22.56
C LEU A 280 -21.57 18.31 21.90
N VAL A 281 -21.79 19.57 21.49
CA VAL A 281 -20.79 20.41 20.83
C VAL A 281 -19.58 20.67 21.73
N ARG A 282 -19.82 20.98 23.01
CA ARG A 282 -18.73 21.18 23.98
C ARG A 282 -17.92 19.92 24.20
N GLN A 283 -18.56 18.75 24.30
CA GLN A 283 -17.86 17.49 24.43
C GLN A 283 -17.05 17.14 23.18
N ILE A 284 -17.62 17.28 21.98
CA ILE A 284 -16.89 17.04 20.73
C ILE A 284 -15.68 17.97 20.62
N GLY A 285 -15.87 19.28 20.88
CA GLY A 285 -14.78 20.25 20.83
C GLY A 285 -13.64 19.91 21.80
N SER A 286 -13.96 19.63 23.08
CA SER A 286 -12.96 19.21 24.08
C SER A 286 -12.24 17.94 23.65
N LYS A 287 -12.95 16.93 23.11
CA LYS A 287 -12.40 15.66 22.65
C LYS A 287 -11.42 15.81 21.48
N ILE A 288 -11.76 16.60 20.48
CA ILE A 288 -10.88 16.85 19.34
C ILE A 288 -9.59 17.52 19.81
N ARG A 289 -9.69 18.52 20.71
CA ARG A 289 -8.54 19.26 21.25
C ARG A 289 -7.60 18.36 22.08
N THR A 290 -8.14 17.49 22.93
CA THR A 290 -7.30 16.61 23.77
C THR A 290 -6.72 15.45 23.01
N ASN A 291 -7.27 15.10 21.83
CA ASN A 291 -6.92 13.89 21.08
C ASN A 291 -6.35 14.15 19.68
N TYR A 292 -6.03 15.41 19.37
CA TYR A 292 -5.56 15.79 18.03
C TYR A 292 -4.41 14.90 17.52
N LEU A 293 -3.48 14.50 18.40
CA LEU A 293 -2.36 13.63 18.04
C LEU A 293 -2.82 12.24 17.63
N VAL A 294 -3.74 11.62 18.39
CA VAL A 294 -4.30 10.29 18.05
C VAL A 294 -5.08 10.36 16.74
N VAL A 295 -5.89 11.40 16.57
CA VAL A 295 -6.69 11.61 15.34
C VAL A 295 -5.77 11.80 14.13
N THR A 296 -4.64 12.54 14.28
CA THR A 296 -3.63 12.71 13.23
C THR A 296 -2.99 11.39 12.84
N VAL A 297 -2.56 10.58 13.82
CA VAL A 297 -1.96 9.26 13.57
C VAL A 297 -2.96 8.34 12.87
N VAL A 298 -4.20 8.28 13.38
CA VAL A 298 -5.26 7.47 12.76
C VAL A 298 -5.55 7.93 11.33
N CYS A 299 -5.62 9.23 11.07
CA CYS A 299 -5.81 9.78 9.72
C CYS A 299 -4.68 9.33 8.79
N GLY A 300 -3.42 9.44 9.21
CA GLY A 300 -2.26 8.98 8.45
C GLY A 300 -2.31 7.48 8.14
N LEU A 301 -2.59 6.65 9.14
CA LEU A 301 -2.72 5.20 8.98
C LEU A 301 -3.88 4.82 8.05
N LEU A 302 -5.04 5.48 8.17
CA LEU A 302 -6.18 5.27 7.25
C LEU A 302 -5.83 5.68 5.83
N THR A 303 -5.11 6.79 5.63
CA THR A 303 -4.64 7.22 4.30
C THR A 303 -3.74 6.14 3.68
N ILE A 304 -2.74 5.66 4.42
CA ILE A 304 -1.85 4.59 3.95
C ILE A 304 -2.65 3.31 3.66
N THR A 305 -3.59 2.93 4.53
CA THR A 305 -4.45 1.77 4.33
C THR A 305 -5.25 1.84 3.02
N ILE A 306 -5.95 2.95 2.81
CA ILE A 306 -6.79 3.14 1.61
C ILE A 306 -5.91 3.16 0.35
N CYS A 307 -4.77 3.86 0.39
CA CYS A 307 -3.83 3.88 -0.73
C CYS A 307 -3.25 2.50 -1.02
N ALA A 308 -2.76 1.79 0.00
CA ALA A 308 -2.14 0.47 -0.16
C ALA A 308 -3.13 -0.54 -0.76
N VAL A 309 -4.33 -0.68 -0.17
CA VAL A 309 -5.32 -1.66 -0.66
C VAL A 309 -5.80 -1.29 -2.07
N SER A 310 -6.03 0.01 -2.36
CA SER A 310 -6.46 0.45 -3.68
C SER A 310 -5.39 0.23 -4.74
N ILE A 311 -4.13 0.58 -4.45
CA ILE A 311 -3.01 0.39 -5.38
C ILE A 311 -2.77 -1.11 -5.59
N GLY A 312 -2.69 -1.91 -4.52
CA GLY A 312 -2.47 -3.35 -4.62
C GLY A 312 -3.54 -4.08 -5.43
N ALA A 313 -4.82 -3.76 -5.21
CA ALA A 313 -5.90 -4.36 -6.00
C ALA A 313 -5.86 -3.92 -7.47
N SER A 314 -5.42 -2.70 -7.74
CA SER A 314 -5.38 -2.14 -9.10
C SER A 314 -4.20 -2.69 -9.91
N THR A 315 -3.02 -2.84 -9.29
CA THR A 315 -1.84 -3.41 -9.95
C THR A 315 -2.06 -4.88 -10.33
N ALA A 316 -2.71 -5.67 -9.47
CA ALA A 316 -3.04 -7.08 -9.76
C ALA A 316 -3.82 -7.25 -11.06
N LEU A 317 -4.82 -6.41 -11.28
CA LEU A 317 -5.65 -6.48 -12.49
C LEU A 317 -4.93 -5.93 -13.72
N ALA A 318 -4.09 -4.92 -13.53
CA ALA A 318 -3.28 -4.33 -14.57
C ALA A 318 -2.27 -5.34 -15.15
N MET A 319 -1.53 -6.00 -14.27
CA MET A 319 -0.52 -6.97 -14.66
C MET A 319 -1.10 -8.20 -15.35
N ASN A 320 -2.28 -8.67 -14.92
CA ASN A 320 -2.94 -9.79 -15.58
C ASN A 320 -3.27 -9.49 -17.06
N LYS A 321 -3.82 -8.31 -17.35
CA LYS A 321 -4.10 -7.90 -18.73
C LYS A 321 -2.82 -7.69 -19.54
N MET A 322 -1.81 -7.04 -18.94
CA MET A 322 -0.54 -6.77 -19.60
C MET A 322 0.20 -8.07 -19.95
N SER A 323 0.24 -9.06 -19.04
CA SER A 323 0.93 -10.30 -19.31
C SER A 323 0.31 -11.09 -20.48
N GLN A 324 -1.03 -11.12 -20.58
CA GLN A 324 -1.71 -11.78 -21.69
C GLN A 324 -1.41 -11.11 -23.05
N SER A 325 -1.36 -9.77 -23.09
CA SER A 325 -1.05 -9.05 -24.33
C SER A 325 0.43 -9.08 -24.71
N ALA A 326 1.32 -9.16 -23.72
CA ALA A 326 2.77 -9.13 -23.90
C ALA A 326 3.39 -10.48 -24.25
N THR A 327 2.66 -11.60 -24.07
CA THR A 327 3.17 -12.96 -24.29
C THR A 327 2.35 -13.77 -25.31
N PRO A 328 2.28 -13.30 -26.57
CA PRO A 328 1.50 -14.00 -27.60
C PRO A 328 2.18 -15.30 -28.12
N TYR A 329 3.47 -15.48 -27.88
CA TYR A 329 4.25 -16.65 -28.28
C TYR A 329 4.71 -17.43 -27.05
N ASP A 330 5.09 -18.71 -27.22
CA ASP A 330 5.60 -19.52 -26.13
C ASP A 330 7.09 -19.25 -25.86
N LEU A 331 7.89 -19.05 -26.94
CA LEU A 331 9.29 -18.63 -26.88
C LEU A 331 9.58 -17.59 -27.95
N ASN A 332 10.38 -16.60 -27.63
CA ASN A 332 10.93 -15.63 -28.57
C ASN A 332 12.44 -15.51 -28.32
N VAL A 333 13.22 -15.68 -29.38
CA VAL A 333 14.68 -15.52 -29.34
C VAL A 333 15.07 -14.36 -30.24
N LEU A 334 15.79 -13.40 -29.69
CA LEU A 334 16.28 -12.21 -30.41
C LEU A 334 17.77 -12.35 -30.67
N SER A 335 18.22 -11.91 -31.83
CA SER A 335 19.63 -11.75 -32.20
C SER A 335 19.86 -10.31 -32.62
N ASN A 336 20.90 -9.67 -32.12
CA ASN A 336 21.28 -8.33 -32.54
C ASN A 336 22.23 -8.43 -33.76
N VAL A 337 21.77 -7.97 -34.90
CA VAL A 337 22.52 -8.11 -36.19
C VAL A 337 23.86 -7.39 -36.15
N SER A 338 23.98 -6.28 -35.41
CA SER A 338 25.25 -5.55 -35.26
C SER A 338 26.34 -6.32 -34.52
N VAL A 339 25.94 -7.31 -33.67
CA VAL A 339 26.84 -8.13 -32.85
C VAL A 339 27.02 -9.52 -33.47
N ASP A 340 25.92 -10.15 -33.88
CA ASP A 340 25.86 -11.57 -34.25
C ASP A 340 25.87 -11.79 -35.78
N GLY A 341 25.77 -10.70 -36.56
CA GLY A 341 25.52 -10.73 -38.00
C GLY A 341 24.09 -11.13 -38.34
N ASP A 342 23.78 -11.16 -39.66
CA ASP A 342 22.47 -11.62 -40.14
C ASP A 342 22.38 -13.17 -40.08
N SER A 343 22.10 -13.69 -38.91
CA SER A 343 22.15 -15.14 -38.62
C SER A 343 20.75 -15.76 -38.61
N ASP A 344 20.69 -17.02 -39.08
CA ASP A 344 19.55 -17.90 -38.80
C ASP A 344 19.63 -18.37 -37.34
N ILE A 345 18.69 -17.87 -36.53
CA ILE A 345 18.63 -18.14 -35.10
C ILE A 345 18.39 -19.66 -34.85
N ALA A 346 17.56 -20.30 -35.68
CA ALA A 346 17.29 -21.73 -35.53
C ALA A 346 18.55 -22.58 -35.77
N ALA A 347 19.36 -22.22 -36.76
CA ALA A 347 20.65 -22.87 -37.03
C ALA A 347 21.66 -22.63 -35.89
N TYR A 348 21.71 -21.41 -35.33
CA TYR A 348 22.56 -21.12 -34.18
C TYR A 348 22.17 -21.96 -32.96
N LEU A 349 20.88 -22.09 -32.65
CA LEU A 349 20.38 -22.88 -31.53
C LEU A 349 20.68 -24.37 -31.73
N ALA A 350 20.54 -24.87 -32.97
CA ALA A 350 20.88 -26.27 -33.30
C ALA A 350 22.37 -26.55 -33.06
N ALA A 351 23.27 -25.61 -33.37
CA ALA A 351 24.70 -25.72 -33.07
C ALA A 351 25.04 -25.79 -31.57
N HIS A 352 24.09 -25.34 -30.71
CA HIS A 352 24.18 -25.41 -29.25
C HIS A 352 23.29 -26.49 -28.62
N ASP A 353 23.03 -27.57 -29.37
CA ASP A 353 22.22 -28.74 -28.93
C ASP A 353 20.75 -28.41 -28.62
N ILE A 354 20.21 -27.29 -29.16
CA ILE A 354 18.81 -26.91 -29.03
C ILE A 354 18.12 -26.99 -30.39
N THR A 355 17.58 -28.13 -30.73
CA THR A 355 16.81 -28.32 -31.95
C THR A 355 15.37 -27.91 -31.72
N ILE A 356 15.02 -26.66 -32.08
CA ILE A 356 13.70 -26.08 -31.85
C ILE A 356 12.56 -26.88 -32.49
N SER A 357 12.79 -27.51 -33.66
CA SER A 357 11.78 -28.33 -34.34
C SER A 357 11.28 -29.53 -33.52
N ASN A 358 12.01 -29.98 -32.50
CA ASN A 358 11.58 -31.07 -31.61
C ASN A 358 10.49 -30.62 -30.62
N TYR A 359 10.33 -29.32 -30.39
CA TYR A 359 9.44 -28.74 -29.40
C TYR A 359 8.37 -27.86 -30.02
N ALA A 360 8.60 -27.35 -31.22
CA ALA A 360 7.80 -26.35 -31.86
C ALA A 360 6.75 -26.93 -32.79
N LYS A 361 5.52 -26.45 -32.66
CA LYS A 361 4.43 -26.64 -33.61
C LYS A 361 4.60 -25.76 -34.84
N VAL A 362 4.93 -24.48 -34.59
CA VAL A 362 5.13 -23.46 -35.62
C VAL A 362 6.30 -22.58 -35.21
N THR A 363 7.14 -22.25 -36.19
CA THR A 363 8.25 -21.28 -36.01
C THR A 363 8.26 -20.31 -37.17
N GLU A 364 8.47 -19.02 -36.86
CA GLU A 364 8.65 -17.96 -37.85
C GLU A 364 9.82 -17.07 -37.42
N GLN A 365 10.68 -16.72 -38.38
CA GLN A 365 11.73 -15.73 -38.14
C GLN A 365 11.36 -14.43 -38.86
N ILE A 366 11.34 -13.34 -38.13
CA ILE A 366 11.05 -11.99 -38.62
C ILE A 366 12.26 -11.08 -38.41
N SER A 367 12.35 -10.00 -39.21
CA SER A 367 13.42 -9.02 -39.08
C SER A 367 12.85 -7.63 -38.77
N VAL A 368 13.56 -6.89 -37.91
CA VAL A 368 13.29 -5.49 -37.61
C VAL A 368 14.47 -4.69 -38.10
N TYR A 369 14.16 -3.57 -38.72
CA TYR A 369 15.11 -2.66 -39.40
C TYR A 369 15.16 -1.33 -38.65
N GLU A 370 16.19 -0.53 -38.94
CA GLU A 370 16.31 0.85 -38.47
C GLU A 370 15.95 1.83 -39.61
N ALA A 371 15.14 2.82 -39.28
CA ALA A 371 14.87 3.95 -40.20
C ALA A 371 16.07 4.91 -40.25
N ASP A 372 16.09 5.73 -41.30
CA ASP A 372 17.06 6.85 -41.44
C ASP A 372 16.74 8.03 -40.48
N MET A 373 15.70 7.92 -39.66
CA MET A 373 15.21 8.94 -38.74
C MET A 373 15.23 8.48 -37.28
N THR A 374 15.34 9.44 -36.36
CA THR A 374 15.30 9.24 -34.91
C THR A 374 13.91 9.46 -34.36
N TYR A 375 13.67 8.97 -33.10
CA TYR A 375 12.41 9.27 -32.39
C TYR A 375 12.26 10.78 -32.09
N SER A 376 13.36 11.54 -31.93
CA SER A 376 13.32 13.00 -31.81
C SER A 376 12.72 13.66 -33.02
N GLU A 377 13.08 13.20 -34.22
CA GLU A 377 12.54 13.70 -35.49
C GLU A 377 11.09 13.26 -35.68
N LEU A 378 10.74 12.02 -35.35
CA LEU A 378 9.36 11.53 -35.41
C LEU A 378 8.44 12.33 -34.49
N PHE A 379 8.94 12.78 -33.34
CA PHE A 379 8.17 13.56 -32.36
C PHE A 379 8.40 15.07 -32.47
N GLU A 380 8.91 15.55 -33.58
CA GLU A 380 9.19 16.97 -33.79
C GLU A 380 7.94 17.85 -33.56
N GLY A 381 8.14 19.00 -32.90
CA GLY A 381 7.04 19.90 -32.52
C GLY A 381 6.27 19.51 -31.25
N GLN A 382 6.56 18.36 -30.64
CA GLN A 382 5.91 17.91 -29.42
C GLN A 382 6.76 18.17 -28.17
N LYS A 383 6.13 18.56 -27.06
CA LYS A 383 6.79 18.62 -25.74
C LYS A 383 6.81 17.22 -25.12
N VAL A 384 7.74 16.38 -25.55
CA VAL A 384 7.85 15.01 -25.07
C VAL A 384 8.46 15.00 -23.69
N LYS A 385 7.81 14.32 -22.75
CA LYS A 385 8.32 14.05 -21.40
C LYS A 385 8.57 12.55 -21.28
N PHE A 386 9.80 12.16 -21.51
CA PHE A 386 10.21 10.77 -21.34
C PHE A 386 10.41 10.41 -19.86
N TRP A 387 10.11 9.16 -19.53
CA TRP A 387 10.47 8.58 -18.24
C TRP A 387 11.99 8.40 -18.12
N PRO A 388 12.56 8.32 -16.89
CA PRO A 388 13.99 8.10 -16.72
C PRO A 388 14.54 6.87 -17.44
N ILE A 389 13.73 5.83 -17.61
CA ILE A 389 14.07 4.61 -18.36
C ILE A 389 14.17 4.84 -19.86
N ASP A 390 13.45 5.85 -20.38
CA ASP A 390 13.35 6.15 -21.80
C ASP A 390 14.25 7.34 -22.23
N LYS A 391 15.17 7.78 -21.40
CA LYS A 391 16.03 8.95 -21.66
C LYS A 391 16.84 8.84 -22.98
N LYS A 392 17.17 7.62 -23.39
CA LYS A 392 17.92 7.36 -24.63
C LYS A 392 17.05 7.19 -25.87
N VAL A 393 15.73 7.02 -25.69
CA VAL A 393 14.81 6.80 -26.82
C VAL A 393 14.82 7.93 -27.84
N PRO A 394 14.88 9.23 -27.45
CA PRO A 394 14.93 10.32 -28.43
C PRO A 394 16.04 10.21 -29.46
N ASP A 395 17.21 9.75 -29.02
CA ASP A 395 18.43 9.67 -29.84
C ASP A 395 18.55 8.33 -30.59
N SER A 396 17.66 7.38 -30.34
CA SER A 396 17.64 6.10 -31.06
C SER A 396 16.88 6.23 -32.39
N LYS A 397 17.28 5.44 -33.38
CA LYS A 397 16.58 5.33 -34.66
C LYS A 397 15.21 4.67 -34.48
N VAL A 398 14.26 5.06 -35.33
CA VAL A 398 12.91 4.49 -35.31
C VAL A 398 12.95 3.07 -35.87
N SER A 399 12.33 2.12 -35.16
CA SER A 399 12.22 0.74 -35.62
C SER A 399 11.26 0.64 -36.82
N VAL A 400 11.59 -0.22 -37.77
CA VAL A 400 10.80 -0.47 -39.00
C VAL A 400 10.58 -1.98 -39.13
N ILE A 401 9.37 -2.37 -39.50
CA ILE A 401 9.03 -3.77 -39.80
C ILE A 401 8.33 -3.84 -41.18
N SER A 402 8.61 -4.90 -41.95
CA SER A 402 7.88 -5.15 -43.20
C SER A 402 6.44 -5.60 -42.91
N ILE A 403 5.50 -5.30 -43.80
CA ILE A 403 4.12 -5.77 -43.68
C ILE A 403 4.04 -7.32 -43.69
N SER A 404 4.91 -7.99 -44.46
CA SER A 404 4.97 -9.44 -44.51
C SER A 404 5.46 -10.05 -43.19
N ASP A 405 6.49 -9.47 -42.58
CA ASP A 405 7.00 -9.91 -41.28
C ASP A 405 5.96 -9.72 -40.16
N LEU A 406 5.29 -8.57 -40.15
CA LEU A 406 4.21 -8.31 -39.22
C LEU A 406 3.08 -9.35 -39.39
N ASN A 407 2.66 -9.61 -40.62
CA ASN A 407 1.60 -10.56 -40.92
C ASN A 407 1.98 -12.00 -40.55
N ARG A 408 3.26 -12.40 -40.68
CA ARG A 408 3.77 -13.68 -40.16
C ARG A 408 3.62 -13.75 -38.65
N ALA A 409 4.03 -12.71 -37.96
CA ALA A 409 3.88 -12.60 -36.51
C ALA A 409 2.41 -12.65 -36.05
N LEU A 410 1.51 -11.96 -36.77
CA LEU A 410 0.07 -11.96 -36.48
C LEU A 410 -0.60 -13.31 -36.79
N SER A 411 -0.17 -14.01 -37.84
CA SER A 411 -0.69 -15.33 -38.19
C SER A 411 -0.45 -16.36 -37.08
N MET A 412 0.70 -16.31 -36.43
CA MET A 412 1.00 -17.13 -35.27
C MET A 412 0.07 -16.88 -34.09
N GLN A 413 -0.49 -15.66 -33.99
CA GLN A 413 -1.48 -15.28 -32.96
C GLN A 413 -2.93 -15.59 -33.37
N ASN A 414 -3.15 -16.22 -34.53
CA ASN A 414 -4.48 -16.44 -35.14
C ASN A 414 -5.25 -15.11 -35.39
N LYS A 415 -4.53 -14.01 -35.65
CA LYS A 415 -5.10 -12.71 -36.03
C LYS A 415 -5.19 -12.58 -37.54
N ALA A 416 -6.15 -11.77 -37.99
CA ALA A 416 -6.32 -11.45 -39.41
C ALA A 416 -5.10 -10.65 -39.95
N PRO A 417 -4.64 -10.92 -41.18
CA PRO A 417 -3.57 -10.15 -41.79
C PRO A 417 -4.01 -8.71 -42.02
N ILE A 418 -3.05 -7.79 -41.89
CA ILE A 418 -3.24 -6.38 -42.19
C ILE A 418 -2.84 -6.15 -43.64
N THR A 419 -3.63 -5.38 -44.40
CA THR A 419 -3.33 -5.00 -45.76
C THR A 419 -2.74 -3.62 -45.82
N LEU A 420 -1.62 -3.47 -46.54
CA LEU A 420 -0.94 -2.20 -46.77
C LEU A 420 -0.62 -2.09 -48.28
N ASN A 421 -1.00 -0.99 -48.88
CA ASN A 421 -0.68 -0.74 -50.30
C ASN A 421 0.75 -0.21 -50.45
N ASP A 422 1.33 -0.43 -51.65
CA ASP A 422 2.62 0.19 -51.99
C ASP A 422 2.53 1.72 -51.85
N GLY A 423 3.55 2.32 -51.22
CA GLY A 423 3.56 3.76 -50.95
C GLY A 423 2.78 4.21 -49.71
N GLN A 424 2.31 3.30 -48.87
CA GLN A 424 1.66 3.63 -47.63
C GLN A 424 2.46 3.12 -46.40
N TYR A 425 2.22 3.75 -45.23
CA TYR A 425 2.77 3.32 -43.96
C TYR A 425 1.72 3.27 -42.87
N LEU A 426 1.98 2.48 -41.81
CA LEU A 426 1.25 2.43 -40.56
C LEU A 426 2.22 2.63 -39.39
N LEU A 427 1.70 3.03 -38.25
CA LEU A 427 2.45 3.06 -36.99
C LEU A 427 1.89 2.05 -36.01
N ASN A 428 2.79 1.30 -35.36
CA ASN A 428 2.48 0.43 -34.24
C ASN A 428 3.13 0.96 -32.97
N CYS A 429 2.43 0.89 -31.84
CA CYS A 429 2.95 1.24 -30.53
C CYS A 429 2.12 0.55 -29.44
N ASN A 430 2.68 -0.42 -28.74
CA ASN A 430 2.02 -1.09 -27.62
C ASN A 430 2.55 -0.64 -26.26
N TYR A 431 3.52 0.31 -26.22
CA TYR A 431 4.05 0.91 -25.02
C TYR A 431 3.38 2.24 -24.71
N ASN A 432 2.65 2.31 -23.61
CA ASN A 432 1.87 3.50 -23.28
C ASN A 432 2.70 4.76 -22.99
N GLY A 433 3.92 4.61 -22.50
CA GLY A 433 4.80 5.74 -22.23
C GLY A 433 5.05 6.64 -23.46
N THR A 434 4.99 6.06 -24.68
CA THR A 434 5.16 6.78 -25.94
C THR A 434 3.90 6.84 -26.80
N TYR A 435 2.87 6.03 -26.53
CA TYR A 435 1.67 5.91 -27.37
C TYR A 435 1.05 7.26 -27.76
N ARG A 436 0.88 8.17 -26.79
CA ARG A 436 0.29 9.50 -27.05
C ARG A 436 1.14 10.34 -28.01
N TYR A 437 2.46 10.19 -27.96
CA TYR A 437 3.38 10.91 -28.83
C TYR A 437 3.38 10.29 -30.23
N VAL A 438 3.33 8.96 -30.32
CA VAL A 438 3.20 8.25 -31.62
C VAL A 438 1.85 8.57 -32.26
N ALA A 439 0.76 8.62 -31.48
CA ALA A 439 -0.55 9.01 -32.02
C ALA A 439 -0.57 10.46 -32.51
N ALA A 440 0.09 11.38 -31.82
CA ALA A 440 0.21 12.76 -32.25
C ALA A 440 1.15 12.87 -33.46
N ALA A 441 2.25 12.10 -33.55
CA ALA A 441 3.14 12.03 -34.68
C ALA A 441 2.40 11.53 -35.93
N LEU A 442 1.56 10.50 -35.80
CA LEU A 442 0.73 10.01 -36.90
C LEU A 442 -0.18 11.10 -37.51
N GLN A 443 -0.67 12.02 -36.66
CA GLN A 443 -1.52 13.13 -37.12
C GLN A 443 -0.70 14.27 -37.76
N SER A 444 0.52 14.50 -37.28
CA SER A 444 1.40 15.57 -37.79
C SER A 444 2.17 15.19 -39.08
N HIS A 445 2.31 13.89 -39.36
CA HIS A 445 3.03 13.38 -40.51
C HIS A 445 2.10 12.63 -41.49
N PRO A 446 1.35 13.33 -42.37
CA PRO A 446 0.57 12.68 -43.42
C PRO A 446 1.43 11.91 -44.41
N GLU A 447 2.67 12.33 -44.57
CA GLU A 447 3.71 11.69 -45.39
C GLU A 447 5.01 11.56 -44.58
N ILE A 448 5.74 10.48 -44.83
CA ILE A 448 7.03 10.18 -44.18
C ILE A 448 8.01 9.63 -45.23
N THR A 449 9.28 9.97 -45.11
CA THR A 449 10.32 9.44 -46.00
C THR A 449 11.18 8.46 -45.24
N VAL A 450 11.25 7.20 -45.70
CA VAL A 450 12.02 6.11 -45.08
C VAL A 450 12.66 5.27 -46.17
N GLY A 451 13.98 5.00 -46.06
CA GLY A 451 14.73 4.24 -47.07
C GLY A 451 14.70 4.86 -48.46
N GLY A 452 14.59 6.19 -48.54
CA GLY A 452 14.49 6.93 -49.80
C GLY A 452 13.10 6.90 -50.46
N ALA A 453 12.11 6.20 -49.88
CA ALA A 453 10.72 6.16 -50.34
C ALA A 453 9.84 7.12 -49.55
N THR A 454 9.00 7.92 -50.21
CA THR A 454 8.00 8.76 -49.56
C THR A 454 6.69 7.97 -49.46
N LEU A 455 6.23 7.77 -48.26
CA LEU A 455 5.07 6.94 -47.90
C LEU A 455 3.94 7.80 -47.34
N GLN A 456 2.71 7.52 -47.74
CA GLN A 456 1.51 8.17 -47.21
C GLN A 456 0.90 7.38 -46.07
N ARG A 457 0.29 8.07 -45.12
CA ARG A 457 -0.42 7.44 -44.00
C ARG A 457 -1.61 6.60 -44.52
N ALA A 458 -1.66 5.31 -44.14
CA ALA A 458 -2.75 4.42 -44.53
C ALA A 458 -3.98 4.56 -43.64
N GLU A 459 -3.79 4.71 -42.29
CA GLU A 459 -4.86 4.81 -41.32
C GLU A 459 -4.60 5.94 -40.31
N ASP A 460 -5.68 6.46 -39.71
CA ASP A 460 -5.63 7.53 -38.70
C ASP A 460 -5.41 6.99 -37.26
N LYS A 461 -5.25 5.69 -37.10
CA LYS A 461 -5.12 5.02 -35.80
C LYS A 461 -3.80 4.28 -35.73
N VAL A 462 -3.13 4.42 -34.57
CA VAL A 462 -1.94 3.64 -34.22
C VAL A 462 -2.36 2.22 -33.84
N LEU A 463 -1.70 1.22 -34.41
CA LEU A 463 -1.87 -0.18 -34.05
C LEU A 463 -1.25 -0.46 -32.67
N GLN A 464 -1.75 -1.49 -31.99
CA GLN A 464 -1.25 -1.90 -30.67
C GLN A 464 -0.92 -3.40 -30.64
N GLU A 465 -0.23 -3.86 -31.68
CA GLU A 465 0.09 -5.27 -31.85
C GLU A 465 1.44 -5.61 -31.23
N THR A 466 1.53 -6.81 -30.65
CA THR A 466 2.81 -7.35 -30.14
C THR A 466 3.37 -8.33 -31.15
N TYR A 467 4.41 -7.93 -31.86
CA TYR A 467 5.09 -8.78 -32.85
C TYR A 467 6.40 -9.38 -32.32
N ILE A 468 6.94 -8.83 -31.23
CA ILE A 468 8.12 -9.34 -30.51
C ILE A 468 7.81 -9.35 -29.01
N MET A 469 8.14 -10.42 -28.32
CA MET A 469 8.12 -10.49 -26.86
C MET A 469 9.45 -9.96 -26.30
N THR A 470 9.36 -9.17 -25.23
CA THR A 470 10.52 -8.72 -24.47
C THR A 470 10.39 -9.05 -23.01
N SER A 471 11.50 -9.22 -22.31
CA SER A 471 11.51 -9.53 -20.87
C SER A 471 10.87 -8.47 -19.98
N VAL A 472 10.55 -7.31 -20.53
CA VAL A 472 9.91 -6.17 -19.81
C VAL A 472 8.43 -5.96 -20.19
N GLY A 473 7.83 -6.87 -20.97
CA GLY A 473 6.44 -6.79 -21.42
C GLY A 473 6.27 -5.96 -22.70
N ASN A 474 5.14 -5.27 -22.84
CA ASN A 474 4.86 -4.39 -23.99
C ASN A 474 5.88 -3.25 -24.04
N ASN A 475 6.75 -3.25 -25.05
CA ASN A 475 7.90 -2.35 -25.14
C ASN A 475 8.10 -1.71 -26.51
N ASP A 476 7.15 -1.86 -27.41
CA ASP A 476 7.20 -1.15 -28.72
C ASP A 476 6.88 0.33 -28.51
N ARG A 477 7.89 1.17 -28.70
CA ARG A 477 7.86 2.61 -28.47
C ARG A 477 7.39 3.41 -29.67
N GLY A 478 7.09 2.74 -30.77
CA GLY A 478 6.67 3.29 -32.04
C GLY A 478 7.47 2.67 -33.18
N THR A 479 6.85 1.73 -33.90
CA THR A 479 7.44 1.03 -35.05
C THR A 479 6.70 1.44 -36.33
N LEU A 480 7.46 1.76 -37.36
CA LEU A 480 6.94 2.00 -38.70
C LEU A 480 6.69 0.66 -39.39
N ILE A 481 5.50 0.48 -39.94
CA ILE A 481 5.15 -0.67 -40.77
C ILE A 481 5.13 -0.18 -42.22
N VAL A 482 5.94 -0.80 -43.04
CA VAL A 482 6.16 -0.37 -44.44
C VAL A 482 6.03 -1.57 -45.39
N PRO A 483 5.82 -1.33 -46.71
CA PRO A 483 5.90 -2.37 -47.72
C PRO A 483 7.28 -3.03 -47.76
N ASP A 484 7.33 -4.32 -48.16
CA ASP A 484 8.57 -5.11 -48.21
C ASP A 484 9.64 -4.48 -49.16
N SER A 485 9.22 -3.77 -50.18
CA SER A 485 10.12 -3.07 -51.12
C SER A 485 10.97 -1.99 -50.43
N VAL A 486 10.46 -1.37 -49.38
CA VAL A 486 11.15 -0.30 -48.61
C VAL A 486 12.20 -0.88 -47.69
N THR A 487 11.92 -2.01 -47.01
CA THR A 487 12.87 -2.61 -46.09
C THR A 487 14.12 -3.16 -46.76
N ALA A 488 14.08 -3.44 -48.06
CA ALA A 488 15.26 -3.88 -48.84
C ALA A 488 16.41 -2.86 -48.85
N SER A 489 16.13 -1.56 -48.63
CA SER A 489 17.12 -0.48 -48.57
C SER A 489 17.57 -0.13 -47.15
N LEU A 490 17.00 -0.75 -46.11
CA LEU A 490 17.27 -0.46 -44.70
C LEU A 490 18.22 -1.46 -44.08
N GLU A 491 18.97 -1.03 -43.06
CA GLU A 491 19.82 -1.90 -42.27
C GLU A 491 18.98 -2.72 -41.25
N LYS A 492 19.25 -4.03 -41.17
CA LYS A 492 18.65 -4.88 -40.17
C LYS A 492 19.26 -4.58 -38.78
N ASP A 493 18.41 -4.43 -37.77
CA ASP A 493 18.80 -4.23 -36.38
C ASP A 493 18.67 -5.54 -35.58
N VAL A 494 17.51 -6.16 -35.66
CA VAL A 494 17.19 -7.37 -34.84
C VAL A 494 16.53 -8.43 -35.71
N ASN A 495 17.00 -9.67 -35.59
CA ASN A 495 16.24 -10.83 -36.02
C ASN A 495 15.52 -11.45 -34.80
N ALA A 496 14.29 -11.90 -34.99
CA ALA A 496 13.47 -12.52 -33.94
C ALA A 496 12.91 -13.86 -34.43
N LEU A 497 13.25 -14.93 -33.73
CA LEU A 497 12.63 -16.24 -33.90
C LEU A 497 11.44 -16.36 -32.96
N LEU A 498 10.26 -16.52 -33.52
CA LEU A 498 9.00 -16.71 -32.81
C LEU A 498 8.64 -18.19 -32.81
N VAL A 499 8.28 -18.73 -31.65
CA VAL A 499 8.01 -20.17 -31.49
C VAL A 499 6.70 -20.38 -30.74
N GLN A 500 5.85 -21.25 -31.29
CA GLN A 500 4.73 -21.84 -30.55
C GLN A 500 5.04 -23.32 -30.29
N TYR A 501 4.89 -23.76 -29.06
CA TYR A 501 5.18 -25.13 -28.65
C TYR A 501 4.08 -26.12 -29.08
N GLU A 502 4.48 -27.35 -29.26
CA GLU A 502 3.55 -28.47 -29.25
C GLU A 502 2.89 -28.60 -27.86
N PRO A 503 1.61 -29.04 -27.78
CA PRO A 503 0.88 -29.12 -26.52
C PRO A 503 1.56 -29.95 -25.42
N ASN A 504 2.45 -30.88 -25.78
CA ASN A 504 3.14 -31.78 -24.86
C ASN A 504 4.62 -31.40 -24.66
N ALA A 505 5.08 -30.27 -25.19
CA ALA A 505 6.49 -29.87 -25.05
C ALA A 505 6.81 -29.50 -23.59
N ASP A 506 7.95 -29.98 -23.08
CA ASP A 506 8.45 -29.61 -21.77
C ASP A 506 9.18 -28.25 -21.84
N SER A 507 8.46 -27.20 -21.51
CA SER A 507 9.00 -25.83 -21.51
C SER A 507 10.16 -25.66 -20.52
N ASN A 508 10.21 -26.43 -19.43
CA ASN A 508 11.29 -26.32 -18.45
C ASN A 508 12.61 -26.90 -19.01
N GLU A 509 12.53 -27.95 -19.78
CA GLU A 509 13.72 -28.53 -20.44
C GLU A 509 14.34 -27.50 -21.40
N ILE A 510 13.51 -26.89 -22.24
CA ILE A 510 13.95 -25.85 -23.18
C ILE A 510 14.55 -24.67 -22.43
N LEU A 511 13.87 -24.18 -21.38
CA LEU A 511 14.33 -23.05 -20.60
C LEU A 511 15.70 -23.31 -19.98
N GLN A 512 15.94 -24.50 -19.41
CA GLN A 512 17.26 -24.87 -18.86
C GLN A 512 18.37 -24.83 -19.91
N LYS A 513 18.08 -25.24 -21.12
CA LYS A 513 19.04 -25.20 -22.25
C LYS A 513 19.27 -23.76 -22.74
N MET A 514 18.26 -22.88 -22.64
CA MET A 514 18.35 -21.45 -23.05
C MET A 514 19.12 -20.57 -22.05
N ILE A 515 19.16 -20.93 -20.77
CA ILE A 515 19.83 -20.15 -19.73
C ILE A 515 21.31 -19.84 -20.07
N PRO A 516 22.16 -20.78 -20.49
CA PRO A 516 23.54 -20.48 -20.85
C PRO A 516 23.66 -19.46 -21.99
N ILE A 517 22.78 -19.53 -23.00
CA ILE A 517 22.76 -18.62 -24.15
C ILE A 517 22.42 -17.19 -23.70
N GLY A 518 21.41 -17.03 -22.84
CA GLY A 518 21.01 -15.72 -22.33
C GLY A 518 21.99 -15.10 -21.33
N LEU A 519 22.88 -15.86 -20.74
CA LEU A 519 23.94 -15.40 -19.83
C LEU A 519 25.25 -15.06 -20.58
N ASP A 520 25.39 -15.51 -21.80
CA ASP A 520 26.58 -15.23 -22.61
C ASP A 520 26.55 -13.77 -23.12
N SER A 521 27.37 -12.93 -22.52
CA SER A 521 27.50 -11.51 -22.90
C SER A 521 28.37 -11.28 -24.14
N THR A 522 28.98 -12.32 -24.68
CA THR A 522 29.81 -12.21 -25.91
C THR A 522 28.98 -12.18 -27.18
N HIS A 523 27.73 -12.63 -27.10
CA HIS A 523 26.74 -12.64 -28.17
C HIS A 523 25.56 -11.70 -27.84
N GLY A 524 24.85 -11.25 -28.88
CA GLY A 524 23.66 -10.42 -28.78
C GLY A 524 22.36 -11.19 -28.57
N TYR A 525 22.43 -12.53 -28.40
CA TYR A 525 21.25 -13.37 -28.24
C TYR A 525 20.55 -13.13 -26.91
N ARG A 526 19.23 -12.92 -26.99
CA ARG A 526 18.34 -12.78 -25.83
C ARG A 526 17.09 -13.62 -26.07
N TYR A 527 16.49 -14.11 -24.99
CA TYR A 527 15.24 -14.85 -25.12
C TYR A 527 14.20 -14.37 -24.10
N ALA A 528 12.94 -14.56 -24.46
CA ALA A 528 11.79 -14.40 -23.60
C ALA A 528 10.90 -15.64 -23.74
N GLU A 529 10.68 -16.36 -22.65
CA GLU A 529 9.81 -17.53 -22.58
C GLU A 529 8.58 -17.20 -21.77
N LYS A 530 7.42 -17.63 -22.25
CA LYS A 530 6.10 -17.27 -21.74
C LYS A 530 5.94 -17.62 -20.26
N ASN A 531 6.24 -18.86 -19.86
CA ASN A 531 6.06 -19.28 -18.46
C ASN A 531 6.99 -18.52 -17.52
N MET A 532 8.26 -18.30 -17.93
CA MET A 532 9.22 -17.49 -17.18
C MET A 532 8.73 -16.04 -17.01
N MET A 533 8.17 -15.45 -18.07
CA MET A 533 7.58 -14.12 -18.00
C MET A 533 6.35 -14.09 -17.09
N TYR A 534 5.46 -15.07 -17.22
CA TYR A 534 4.30 -15.20 -16.34
C TYR A 534 4.74 -15.33 -14.88
N GLU A 535 5.67 -16.22 -14.57
CA GLU A 535 6.19 -16.38 -13.20
C GLU A 535 6.81 -15.09 -12.67
N THR A 536 7.55 -14.35 -13.51
CA THR A 536 8.18 -13.10 -13.09
C THR A 536 7.14 -12.01 -12.87
N PHE A 537 6.24 -11.78 -13.82
CA PHE A 537 5.23 -10.72 -13.71
C PHE A 537 4.16 -11.03 -12.67
N TYR A 538 3.60 -12.24 -12.69
CA TYR A 538 2.61 -12.65 -11.69
C TYR A 538 3.21 -12.77 -10.30
N GLY A 539 4.43 -13.29 -10.18
CA GLY A 539 5.12 -13.39 -8.92
C GLY A 539 5.33 -12.03 -8.25
N LEU A 540 5.83 -11.05 -9.01
CA LEU A 540 6.03 -9.68 -8.53
C LEU A 540 4.70 -9.00 -8.16
N ASP A 541 3.72 -9.10 -9.05
CA ASP A 541 2.42 -8.48 -8.84
C ASP A 541 1.68 -9.08 -7.65
N ALA A 542 1.59 -10.40 -7.59
CA ALA A 542 0.96 -11.09 -6.47
C ALA A 542 1.64 -10.72 -5.14
N LEU A 543 2.96 -10.56 -5.15
CA LEU A 543 3.72 -10.15 -3.98
C LEU A 543 3.43 -8.72 -3.56
N VAL A 544 3.46 -7.76 -4.50
CA VAL A 544 3.14 -6.35 -4.21
C VAL A 544 1.70 -6.24 -3.73
N SER A 545 0.76 -6.88 -4.42
CA SER A 545 -0.66 -6.88 -4.05
C SER A 545 -0.90 -7.52 -2.68
N PHE A 546 -0.25 -8.65 -2.40
CA PHE A 546 -0.31 -9.30 -1.09
C PHE A 546 0.22 -8.40 0.02
N LEU A 547 1.40 -7.78 -0.17
CA LEU A 547 1.98 -6.86 0.81
C LEU A 547 1.09 -5.63 1.04
N CYS A 548 0.55 -5.04 -0.02
CA CYS A 548 -0.36 -3.91 0.07
C CYS A 548 -1.65 -4.26 0.84
N CYS A 549 -2.27 -5.39 0.52
CA CYS A 549 -3.46 -5.86 1.24
C CYS A 549 -3.15 -6.17 2.71
N TYR A 550 -2.00 -6.79 2.97
CA TYR A 550 -1.58 -7.13 4.34
C TYR A 550 -1.33 -5.88 5.19
N ILE A 551 -0.55 -4.91 4.67
CA ILE A 551 -0.29 -3.63 5.35
C ILE A 551 -1.59 -2.90 5.60
N GLY A 552 -2.48 -2.86 4.62
CA GLY A 552 -3.80 -2.26 4.75
C GLY A 552 -4.61 -2.89 5.88
N LEU A 553 -4.64 -4.22 5.96
CA LEU A 553 -5.35 -4.94 7.03
C LEU A 553 -4.75 -4.66 8.40
N VAL A 554 -3.42 -4.71 8.54
CA VAL A 554 -2.72 -4.45 9.81
C VAL A 554 -3.01 -3.03 10.30
N PHE A 555 -2.86 -2.03 9.44
CA PHE A 555 -3.10 -0.64 9.83
C PHE A 555 -4.57 -0.36 10.11
N LEU A 556 -5.50 -1.00 9.39
CA LEU A 556 -6.93 -0.92 9.69
C LEU A 556 -7.25 -1.45 11.08
N LEU A 557 -6.69 -2.60 11.46
CA LEU A 557 -6.87 -3.19 12.78
C LEU A 557 -6.28 -2.30 13.88
N ILE A 558 -5.10 -1.71 13.64
CA ILE A 558 -4.47 -0.78 14.59
C ILE A 558 -5.32 0.48 14.75
N CYS A 559 -5.82 1.06 13.66
CA CYS A 559 -6.73 2.22 13.71
C CYS A 559 -7.99 1.92 14.51
N ALA A 560 -8.60 0.76 14.24
CA ALA A 560 -9.78 0.31 14.95
C ALA A 560 -9.52 0.15 16.46
N ALA A 561 -8.41 -0.46 16.84
CA ALA A 561 -8.00 -0.63 18.22
C ALA A 561 -7.75 0.72 18.92
N LEU A 562 -7.03 1.65 18.26
CA LEU A 562 -6.76 2.99 18.79
C LEU A 562 -8.06 3.78 19.03
N LEU A 563 -8.96 3.80 18.05
CA LEU A 563 -10.23 4.51 18.16
C LEU A 563 -11.14 3.89 19.22
N ALA A 564 -11.22 2.56 19.26
CA ALA A 564 -12.02 1.84 20.25
C ALA A 564 -11.51 2.09 21.68
N LEU A 565 -10.19 1.91 21.91
CA LEU A 565 -9.57 2.19 23.21
C LEU A 565 -9.85 3.62 23.67
N LYS A 566 -9.69 4.57 22.75
CA LYS A 566 -9.90 5.98 23.06
C LYS A 566 -11.34 6.27 23.41
N GLN A 567 -12.28 5.80 22.60
CA GLN A 567 -13.69 6.03 22.82
C GLN A 567 -14.21 5.38 24.11
N LEU A 568 -13.73 4.16 24.41
CA LEU A 568 -14.06 3.47 25.66
C LEU A 568 -13.51 4.22 26.88
N THR A 569 -12.27 4.71 26.81
CA THR A 569 -11.66 5.55 27.87
C THR A 569 -12.52 6.76 28.16
N GLU A 570 -12.85 7.52 27.13
CA GLU A 570 -13.62 8.76 27.28
C GLU A 570 -15.05 8.52 27.73
N THR A 571 -15.66 7.42 27.30
CA THR A 571 -16.99 7.06 27.78
C THR A 571 -16.95 6.75 29.28
N THR A 572 -15.93 6.01 29.73
CA THR A 572 -15.73 5.71 31.16
C THR A 572 -15.51 7.00 31.99
N ASP A 573 -14.70 7.93 31.50
CA ASP A 573 -14.43 9.21 32.17
C ASP A 573 -15.69 10.10 32.26
N ASN A 574 -16.60 9.98 31.30
CA ASN A 574 -17.82 10.79 31.20
C ASN A 574 -19.09 10.14 31.78
N VAL A 575 -19.02 8.93 32.32
CA VAL A 575 -20.20 8.23 32.89
C VAL A 575 -20.90 9.08 33.95
N TYR A 576 -20.13 9.68 34.87
CA TYR A 576 -20.68 10.59 35.89
C TYR A 576 -21.47 11.76 35.28
N ARG A 577 -20.99 12.33 34.18
CA ARG A 577 -21.68 13.44 33.48
C ARG A 577 -22.99 12.96 32.84
N TYR A 578 -23.03 11.76 32.28
CA TYR A 578 -24.28 11.16 31.77
C TYR A 578 -25.29 10.88 32.90
N GLY A 579 -24.83 10.45 34.09
CA GLY A 579 -25.65 10.30 35.28
C GLY A 579 -26.26 11.63 35.76
N LEU A 580 -25.48 12.73 35.73
CA LEU A 580 -25.99 14.06 36.04
C LEU A 580 -27.07 14.52 35.05
N LEU A 581 -26.88 14.30 33.75
CA LEU A 581 -27.88 14.62 32.73
C LEU A 581 -29.21 13.89 32.96
N GLN A 582 -29.15 12.64 33.42
CA GLN A 582 -30.36 11.88 33.79
C GLN A 582 -31.07 12.49 35.00
N LYS A 583 -30.31 12.86 36.01
CA LYS A 583 -30.85 13.56 37.19
C LYS A 583 -31.50 14.90 36.85
N LEU A 584 -31.04 15.52 35.77
CA LEU A 584 -31.62 16.77 35.20
C LEU A 584 -32.81 16.49 34.25
N GLY A 585 -33.28 15.24 34.11
CA GLY A 585 -34.46 14.88 33.33
C GLY A 585 -34.19 14.46 31.88
N ALA A 586 -32.94 14.28 31.47
CA ALA A 586 -32.64 13.82 30.11
C ALA A 586 -33.07 12.35 29.90
N GLY A 587 -33.88 12.10 28.87
CA GLY A 587 -34.39 10.77 28.55
C GLY A 587 -33.31 9.82 28.01
N ARG A 588 -33.49 8.50 28.19
CA ARG A 588 -32.57 7.46 27.66
C ARG A 588 -32.28 7.58 26.16
N ARG A 589 -33.29 7.92 25.38
CA ARG A 589 -33.16 8.07 23.91
C ARG A 589 -32.24 9.23 23.55
N GLN A 590 -32.31 10.32 24.29
CA GLN A 590 -31.48 11.51 24.07
C GLN A 590 -30.01 11.23 24.44
N ILE A 591 -29.75 10.52 25.53
CA ILE A 591 -28.40 10.15 25.94
C ILE A 591 -27.76 9.17 24.95
N ASN A 592 -28.51 8.14 24.52
CA ASN A 592 -28.04 7.19 23.52
C ASN A 592 -27.76 7.86 22.17
N HIS A 593 -28.59 8.81 21.76
CA HIS A 593 -28.38 9.60 20.54
C HIS A 593 -27.12 10.48 20.66
N THR A 594 -26.94 11.14 21.81
CA THR A 594 -25.73 11.94 22.06
C THR A 594 -24.47 11.08 22.02
N LEU A 595 -24.49 9.89 22.63
CA LEU A 595 -23.38 8.94 22.59
C LEU A 595 -23.09 8.44 21.18
N PHE A 596 -24.15 8.13 20.40
CA PHE A 596 -24.01 7.74 19.01
C PHE A 596 -23.34 8.83 18.17
N VAL A 597 -23.84 10.07 18.23
CA VAL A 597 -23.30 11.20 17.47
C VAL A 597 -21.85 11.48 17.86
N GLN A 598 -21.51 11.45 19.15
CA GLN A 598 -20.12 11.62 19.60
C GLN A 598 -19.19 10.57 19.01
N THR A 599 -19.60 9.30 19.07
CA THR A 599 -18.81 8.20 18.51
C THR A 599 -18.71 8.32 17.00
N ALA A 600 -19.80 8.62 16.30
CA ALA A 600 -19.84 8.79 14.86
C ALA A 600 -18.92 9.93 14.38
N VAL A 601 -18.95 11.08 15.04
CA VAL A 601 -18.10 12.24 14.70
C VAL A 601 -16.63 11.90 14.91
N PHE A 602 -16.30 11.20 16.00
CA PHE A 602 -14.92 10.83 16.32
C PHE A 602 -14.33 9.83 15.31
N PHE A 603 -15.15 8.93 14.77
CA PHE A 603 -14.75 8.01 13.69
C PHE A 603 -14.76 8.70 12.31
N ALA A 604 -15.73 9.57 12.04
CA ALA A 604 -15.88 10.22 10.73
C ALA A 604 -14.79 11.25 10.43
N ILE A 605 -14.34 12.02 11.40
CA ILE A 605 -13.36 13.11 11.20
C ILE A 605 -12.06 12.59 10.56
N PRO A 606 -11.34 11.60 11.12
CA PRO A 606 -10.12 11.09 10.49
C PRO A 606 -10.39 10.37 9.18
N LEU A 607 -11.56 9.71 9.04
CA LEU A 607 -11.94 8.99 7.83
C LEU A 607 -12.17 9.93 6.64
N VAL A 608 -12.88 11.04 6.85
CA VAL A 608 -13.14 12.03 5.79
C VAL A 608 -11.84 12.67 5.32
N ALA A 609 -10.96 13.09 6.26
CA ALA A 609 -9.67 13.65 5.91
C ALA A 609 -8.78 12.63 5.16
N ALA A 610 -8.72 11.39 5.65
CA ALA A 610 -8.00 10.30 5.00
C ALA A 610 -8.56 9.99 3.60
N GLY A 611 -9.88 10.01 3.44
CA GLY A 611 -10.54 9.81 2.15
C GLY A 611 -10.15 10.89 1.13
N VAL A 612 -10.12 12.16 1.53
CA VAL A 612 -9.69 13.27 0.66
C VAL A 612 -8.22 13.12 0.25
N TYR A 613 -7.34 12.82 1.21
CA TYR A 613 -5.90 12.63 0.93
C TYR A 613 -5.67 11.40 0.04
N SER A 614 -6.35 10.30 0.33
CA SER A 614 -6.24 9.06 -0.46
C SER A 614 -6.75 9.26 -1.88
N ALA A 615 -7.88 9.94 -2.08
CA ALA A 615 -8.41 10.21 -3.41
C ALA A 615 -7.42 11.01 -4.27
N PHE A 616 -6.76 12.02 -3.67
CA PHE A 616 -5.72 12.78 -4.35
C PHE A 616 -4.49 11.91 -4.68
N LEU A 617 -3.96 11.17 -3.70
CA LEU A 617 -2.77 10.35 -3.86
C LEU A 617 -2.99 9.18 -4.82
N ILE A 618 -4.14 8.49 -4.72
CA ILE A 618 -4.51 7.41 -5.65
C ILE A 618 -4.66 7.96 -7.07
N GLY A 619 -5.34 9.10 -7.24
CA GLY A 619 -5.46 9.71 -8.56
C GLY A 619 -4.11 10.02 -9.21
N LYS A 620 -3.10 10.43 -8.42
CA LYS A 620 -1.74 10.64 -8.93
C LYS A 620 -0.98 9.34 -9.19
N ALA A 621 -1.15 8.33 -8.32
CA ALA A 621 -0.55 7.02 -8.53
C ALA A 621 -1.16 6.32 -9.77
N MET A 622 -2.48 6.43 -9.94
CA MET A 622 -3.17 5.85 -11.09
C MET A 622 -2.77 6.51 -12.41
N ALA A 623 -2.59 7.83 -12.43
CA ALA A 623 -2.09 8.52 -13.62
C ALA A 623 -0.73 7.95 -14.08
N VAL A 624 0.14 7.57 -13.13
CA VAL A 624 1.41 6.89 -13.41
C VAL A 624 1.17 5.47 -13.95
N VAL A 625 0.28 4.70 -13.32
CA VAL A 625 -0.03 3.32 -13.73
C VAL A 625 -0.73 3.30 -15.09
N GLU A 626 -1.67 4.21 -15.34
CA GLU A 626 -2.35 4.34 -16.64
C GLU A 626 -1.37 4.73 -17.75
N GLU A 627 -0.40 5.59 -17.45
CA GLU A 627 0.65 5.96 -18.41
C GLU A 627 1.52 4.76 -18.81
N PHE A 628 1.74 3.78 -17.89
CA PHE A 628 2.52 2.57 -18.19
C PHE A 628 1.71 1.41 -18.75
N MET A 629 0.45 1.21 -18.30
CA MET A 629 -0.26 -0.07 -18.45
C MET A 629 -1.57 -0.02 -19.27
N ASN A 630 -2.01 1.15 -19.77
CA ASN A 630 -3.25 1.33 -20.56
C ASN A 630 -4.51 0.68 -19.94
N ILE A 631 -4.77 0.89 -18.64
CA ILE A 631 -5.87 0.24 -17.95
C ILE A 631 -6.70 1.27 -17.19
N HIS A 632 -8.00 1.34 -17.48
CA HIS A 632 -8.96 2.10 -16.70
C HIS A 632 -9.34 1.34 -15.42
N ILE A 633 -8.83 1.80 -14.28
CA ILE A 633 -8.88 1.09 -12.98
C ILE A 633 -10.07 1.54 -12.10
N ALA A 634 -10.86 2.51 -12.55
CA ALA A 634 -11.91 3.14 -11.75
C ALA A 634 -12.94 2.16 -11.12
N THR A 635 -13.23 1.04 -11.77
CA THR A 635 -14.26 0.08 -11.33
C THR A 635 -13.88 -0.66 -10.03
N ASN A 636 -12.58 -0.90 -9.81
CA ASN A 636 -12.10 -1.73 -8.69
C ASN A 636 -11.92 -0.92 -7.41
N ILE A 637 -11.70 0.38 -7.52
CA ILE A 637 -11.64 1.29 -6.38
C ILE A 637 -12.97 1.29 -5.62
N GLY A 638 -14.09 1.21 -6.34
CA GLY A 638 -15.43 1.15 -5.73
C GLY A 638 -15.61 -0.06 -4.80
N LEU A 639 -15.24 -1.26 -5.26
CA LEU A 639 -15.33 -2.49 -4.45
C LEU A 639 -14.45 -2.41 -3.20
N THR A 640 -13.24 -1.91 -3.35
CA THR A 640 -12.28 -1.72 -2.23
C THR A 640 -12.83 -0.76 -1.18
N ILE A 641 -13.44 0.36 -1.60
CA ILE A 641 -14.05 1.34 -0.69
C ILE A 641 -15.22 0.70 0.08
N VAL A 642 -16.08 -0.07 -0.59
CA VAL A 642 -17.22 -0.75 0.05
C VAL A 642 -16.72 -1.72 1.12
N LEU A 643 -15.74 -2.56 0.79
CA LEU A 643 -15.18 -3.55 1.72
C LEU A 643 -14.50 -2.87 2.92
N PHE A 644 -13.75 -1.79 2.67
CA PHE A 644 -13.14 -0.97 3.71
C PHE A 644 -14.21 -0.37 4.65
N LEU A 645 -15.27 0.23 4.10
CA LEU A 645 -16.35 0.82 4.88
C LEU A 645 -17.13 -0.22 5.69
N LEU A 646 -17.30 -1.44 5.19
CA LEU A 646 -17.92 -2.54 5.92
C LEU A 646 -17.10 -2.91 7.16
N VAL A 647 -15.78 -3.09 7.00
CA VAL A 647 -14.89 -3.42 8.13
C VAL A 647 -14.83 -2.27 9.12
N TYR A 648 -14.60 -1.05 8.66
CA TYR A 648 -14.52 0.14 9.52
C TYR A 648 -15.85 0.41 10.24
N GLY A 649 -16.98 0.24 9.53
CA GLY A 649 -18.33 0.38 10.08
C GLY A 649 -18.66 -0.68 11.12
N SER A 650 -18.20 -1.93 10.96
CA SER A 650 -18.37 -2.98 11.97
C SER A 650 -17.65 -2.65 13.26
N TYR A 651 -16.43 -2.11 13.19
CA TYR A 651 -15.69 -1.62 14.35
C TYR A 651 -16.35 -0.42 15.03
N PHE A 652 -16.87 0.51 14.26
CA PHE A 652 -17.67 1.62 14.79
C PHE A 652 -18.87 1.10 15.59
N LEU A 653 -19.61 0.14 15.02
CA LEU A 653 -20.79 -0.42 15.66
C LEU A 653 -20.43 -1.17 16.96
N ALA A 654 -19.39 -2.01 16.93
CA ALA A 654 -18.89 -2.72 18.10
C ALA A 654 -18.46 -1.75 19.23
N THR A 655 -17.76 -0.66 18.85
CA THR A 655 -17.33 0.37 19.80
C THR A 655 -18.52 1.11 20.40
N TYR A 656 -19.50 1.51 19.59
CA TYR A 656 -20.72 2.16 20.08
C TYR A 656 -21.52 1.27 21.04
N LEU A 657 -21.71 -0.02 20.70
CA LEU A 657 -22.42 -0.96 21.56
C LEU A 657 -21.69 -1.15 22.90
N SER A 658 -20.37 -1.24 22.88
CA SER A 658 -19.55 -1.33 24.10
C SER A 658 -19.65 -0.07 24.95
N CYS A 659 -19.62 1.12 24.36
CA CYS A 659 -19.82 2.39 25.07
C CYS A 659 -21.22 2.49 25.68
N LYS A 660 -22.24 2.07 24.93
CA LYS A 660 -23.62 2.04 25.42
C LYS A 660 -23.76 1.11 26.64
N ARG A 661 -23.11 -0.05 26.58
CA ARG A 661 -23.11 -1.01 27.69
C ARG A 661 -22.46 -0.45 28.96
N ILE A 662 -21.32 0.24 28.84
CA ILE A 662 -20.62 0.88 29.98
C ILE A 662 -21.53 1.91 30.67
N VAL A 663 -22.22 2.75 29.88
CA VAL A 663 -23.14 3.76 30.42
C VAL A 663 -24.37 3.13 31.10
N THR A 664 -24.80 1.94 30.65
CA THR A 664 -25.97 1.24 31.21
C THR A 664 -25.63 0.44 32.46
N GLU A 665 -24.51 -0.32 32.49
CA GLU A 665 -24.10 -1.20 33.61
C GLU A 665 -23.74 -0.41 34.87
N GLN A 666 -23.07 0.73 34.80
CA GLN A 666 -22.75 1.53 36.00
C GLN A 666 -23.98 2.16 36.64
N ARG A 667 -25.06 2.28 35.90
CA ARG A 667 -26.34 2.73 36.39
C ARG A 667 -27.00 1.71 37.34
N GLU A 668 -26.89 0.41 37.05
CA GLU A 668 -27.45 -0.67 37.87
C GLU A 668 -26.70 -0.82 39.20
N LEU A 669 -25.48 -0.26 39.29
CA LEU A 669 -24.66 -0.25 40.52
C LEU A 669 -24.89 1.00 41.39
N GLU A 670 -25.54 2.06 40.88
CA GLU A 670 -25.84 3.30 41.62
C GLU A 670 -27.32 3.42 42.04
N VAL A 671 -28.17 2.47 41.62
CA VAL A 671 -29.54 2.28 42.05
C VAL A 671 -29.56 1.14 43.09
#